data_944d1118b403553685628aa4045030ec
#
_entry.id   944d1118b403553685628aa4045030ec
#
_cell.length_a   1.000
_cell.length_b   1.000
_cell.length_c   1.000
_cell.angle_alpha   90.00
_cell.angle_beta   90.00
_cell.angle_gamma   90.00
#
_symmetry.space_group_name_H-M   'P 1'
#
loop_
_entity.id
_entity.type
_entity.pdbx_description
1 polymer ?
#
loop_
_entity_poly.entity_id
_entity_poly.type
_entity_poly.pdbx_seq_one_letter_code
_entity_poly.pdbx_strand_id
1 'polypeptide(L)'
;MSKKIALKLILFLAFFSVNAQGLKTNGQNIVDENNNIVQLRGIGLSGWMLQECYLLNACADGITTQNDIKKNLTSLVGQIATDSFYNDWLDNYITEDDIIYIAESGFNSIRVPLHYNLFTLPIEEEPLEGSNTWLTKGFELLDNLLNWCANHNIYVILDMHATPGGQGVNKEICDFDPEKPSLWESEFNKSKLVALWGKIAERYANNAWIGGYDLINETNWYSDGAYESARTFSDDVDLLYNSNNDLREIYGQITTAIRAHDQNHILFIEGNSFANNFNGLFPPWDANMVYSFHKYWNYTNASDLDWILWVRNQYNVPLWCGESGENSNVWYRDAVHLYENNSVGWSWWPFKKVESQAGPIATKSNENFKSIVKYWKGEGPQPSIENAIAGLNQLSQDLLYNEDDTHKDVIDALIRQPFDDSLIPFTSNEIPGNVYMSDYDLGTQGIAYYDYDYADYSLATGSFEAWNKGWTYRNDGVDIESNSDASTNGYHLAHTNNGEWVKHTVTVNQSGFYNIKIKFASLESGGKIKLELDDTDITGQVSLIGSSGNWNYFITKTVKNIYIEAGTQILKTSILGDITYNLSHLIFSLSENQSSEFKIIEAETGSDEQSIVVTTNQPIANETFDASEFTVYVNNSSATVTSVEKGTNSSTLILNLENLLTENDNITLDCISNSITSSFGVVLDDISNFPVFNTIIDRNDIPGIIEAENFEMQSGLELENCSDTNGGQNIGYTSPGDYAEYNVRVNTKGIYNIKSRIASDGQYGKFGLVLIDANQNQTNLGNVNTIATGGWQNWFTLTSSNHTLYPGLYTLRLNVIDGGFNLNWMDFELEQELNTINNELEAVVAPNPFSDQIFIKTNSGISIQTISILDYNGRIIKNYNHIKSPNIYINTTEISKGVYFLKINTKNNYTYKRLIKR
;
A
#
# COMPACT_ATOMS: atom_id res chain seq x y z
N MET A 1 -11.20 -53.48 -14.16
CA MET A 1 -12.42 -52.94 -13.59
C MET A 1 -12.09 -52.38 -12.19
N SER A 2 -11.89 -51.13 -12.08
CA SER A 2 -11.64 -50.43 -10.82
C SER A 2 -12.55 -49.21 -10.82
N LYS A 3 -13.50 -49.17 -9.89
CA LYS A 3 -14.49 -48.11 -9.76
C LYS A 3 -13.83 -46.91 -9.10
N LYS A 4 -13.75 -45.78 -9.82
CA LYS A 4 -13.49 -44.46 -9.28
C LYS A 4 -14.73 -44.00 -8.52
N ILE A 5 -14.64 -43.89 -7.21
CA ILE A 5 -15.63 -43.26 -6.37
C ILE A 5 -15.36 -41.76 -6.42
N ALA A 6 -16.16 -41.02 -7.14
CA ALA A 6 -16.19 -39.57 -7.11
C ALA A 6 -16.98 -39.14 -5.87
N LEU A 7 -16.30 -38.59 -4.88
CA LEU A 7 -16.93 -37.96 -3.72
C LEU A 7 -17.46 -36.60 -4.16
N LYS A 8 -18.75 -36.49 -4.49
CA LYS A 8 -19.44 -35.22 -4.68
C LYS A 8 -19.73 -34.67 -3.28
N LEU A 9 -18.98 -33.63 -2.91
CA LEU A 9 -19.33 -32.77 -1.78
C LEU A 9 -20.60 -32.00 -2.19
N ILE A 10 -21.75 -32.42 -1.71
CA ILE A 10 -23.01 -31.70 -1.81
C ILE A 10 -22.96 -30.65 -0.70
N LEU A 11 -22.56 -29.41 -1.06
CA LEU A 11 -22.78 -28.26 -0.21
C LEU A 11 -24.29 -28.03 -0.15
N PHE A 12 -24.90 -28.36 0.98
CA PHE A 12 -26.26 -27.97 1.30
C PHE A 12 -26.25 -26.48 1.62
N LEU A 13 -26.39 -25.64 0.59
CA LEU A 13 -26.79 -24.23 0.77
C LEU A 13 -28.21 -24.27 1.31
N ALA A 14 -28.34 -24.17 2.63
CA ALA A 14 -29.62 -23.82 3.25
C ALA A 14 -29.89 -22.37 2.82
N PHE A 15 -30.72 -22.17 1.81
CA PHE A 15 -31.39 -20.91 1.58
C PHE A 15 -32.26 -20.60 2.80
N PHE A 16 -31.70 -19.90 3.79
CA PHE A 16 -32.52 -19.15 4.70
C PHE A 16 -33.07 -17.99 3.87
N SER A 17 -34.36 -18.06 3.53
CA SER A 17 -35.10 -16.86 3.12
C SER A 17 -35.07 -15.93 4.34
N VAL A 18 -34.09 -15.03 4.39
CA VAL A 18 -34.12 -13.91 5.33
C VAL A 18 -35.24 -13.03 4.83
N ASN A 19 -36.38 -13.04 5.51
CA ASN A 19 -37.38 -12.01 5.31
C ASN A 19 -36.73 -10.70 5.71
N ALA A 20 -36.81 -9.67 4.85
CA ALA A 20 -36.32 -8.34 5.18
C ALA A 20 -36.92 -7.91 6.52
N GLN A 21 -36.08 -7.51 7.41
CA GLN A 21 -36.43 -7.02 8.72
C GLN A 21 -36.07 -5.53 8.75
N GLY A 22 -37.08 -4.68 8.95
CA GLY A 22 -36.87 -3.23 9.00
C GLY A 22 -35.79 -2.85 10.02
N LEU A 23 -34.94 -1.91 9.67
CA LEU A 23 -33.89 -1.41 10.56
C LEU A 23 -34.45 -0.40 11.56
N LYS A 24 -33.89 -0.40 12.77
CA LYS A 24 -34.16 0.60 13.80
C LYS A 24 -32.95 0.89 14.66
N THR A 25 -32.99 1.96 15.42
CA THR A 25 -31.92 2.28 16.40
C THR A 25 -32.23 1.60 17.74
N ASN A 26 -31.15 1.12 18.40
CA ASN A 26 -31.23 0.62 19.78
C ASN A 26 -29.95 1.11 20.53
N GLY A 27 -30.10 2.19 21.27
CA GLY A 27 -28.93 2.86 21.87
C GLY A 27 -27.95 3.30 20.79
N GLN A 28 -26.72 2.91 20.93
CA GLN A 28 -25.62 3.28 20.01
C GLN A 28 -25.52 2.40 18.75
N ASN A 29 -26.49 1.49 18.53
CA ASN A 29 -26.42 0.53 17.44
C ASN A 29 -27.62 0.66 16.49
N ILE A 30 -27.40 0.34 15.21
CA ILE A 30 -28.44 0.01 14.27
C ILE A 30 -28.72 -1.48 14.40
N VAL A 31 -30.00 -1.87 14.50
CA VAL A 31 -30.42 -3.26 14.71
C VAL A 31 -31.55 -3.65 13.78
N ASP A 32 -31.73 -4.97 13.54
CA ASP A 32 -32.89 -5.53 12.89
C ASP A 32 -34.10 -5.64 13.84
N GLU A 33 -35.22 -6.14 13.36
CA GLU A 33 -36.43 -6.34 14.18
C GLU A 33 -36.22 -7.27 15.40
N ASN A 34 -35.23 -8.21 15.29
CA ASN A 34 -34.86 -9.13 16.35
C ASN A 34 -33.83 -8.56 17.35
N ASN A 35 -33.46 -7.30 17.19
CA ASN A 35 -32.41 -6.60 17.91
C ASN A 35 -30.98 -7.17 17.69
N ASN A 36 -30.73 -7.87 16.58
CA ASN A 36 -29.36 -8.18 16.16
C ASN A 36 -28.72 -6.91 15.60
N ILE A 37 -27.45 -6.67 15.95
CA ILE A 37 -26.71 -5.55 15.42
C ILE A 37 -26.49 -5.75 13.93
N VAL A 38 -26.79 -4.72 13.14
CA VAL A 38 -26.55 -4.67 11.70
C VAL A 38 -25.46 -3.63 11.44
N GLN A 39 -24.27 -4.12 11.07
CA GLN A 39 -23.20 -3.27 10.59
C GLN A 39 -23.48 -2.93 9.12
N LEU A 40 -23.83 -1.68 8.83
CA LEU A 40 -24.03 -1.23 7.46
C LEU A 40 -22.68 -1.09 6.75
N ARG A 41 -22.47 -1.92 5.73
CA ARG A 41 -21.34 -1.89 4.80
C ARG A 41 -21.89 -1.47 3.45
N GLY A 42 -21.78 -0.19 3.15
CA GLY A 42 -22.47 0.40 2.03
C GLY A 42 -21.61 0.94 0.92
N ILE A 43 -22.29 1.26 -0.19
CA ILE A 43 -21.69 1.97 -1.32
C ILE A 43 -22.67 2.99 -1.89
N GLY A 44 -22.17 4.18 -2.26
CA GLY A 44 -22.95 5.25 -2.85
C GLY A 44 -23.13 5.06 -4.36
N LEU A 45 -24.36 5.05 -4.86
CA LEU A 45 -24.68 4.98 -6.28
C LEU A 45 -24.49 6.35 -6.94
N SER A 46 -23.28 6.87 -6.86
CA SER A 46 -22.83 8.16 -7.37
C SER A 46 -23.13 8.32 -8.85
N GLY A 47 -23.42 9.54 -9.29
CA GLY A 47 -23.56 9.86 -10.72
C GLY A 47 -24.88 9.41 -11.37
N TRP A 48 -25.67 8.53 -10.75
CA TRP A 48 -26.88 7.98 -11.36
C TRP A 48 -27.99 9.01 -11.55
N MET A 49 -28.58 9.50 -10.46
CA MET A 49 -29.67 10.47 -10.51
C MET A 49 -29.16 11.91 -10.47
N LEU A 50 -27.92 12.11 -10.08
CA LEU A 50 -27.23 13.39 -10.09
C LEU A 50 -25.83 13.22 -10.68
N GLN A 51 -25.53 13.96 -11.75
CA GLN A 51 -24.22 13.99 -12.37
C GLN A 51 -23.35 15.06 -11.69
N GLU A 52 -22.23 14.66 -11.16
CA GLU A 52 -21.16 15.57 -10.76
C GLU A 52 -20.06 15.51 -11.82
N CYS A 53 -19.62 16.67 -12.29
CA CYS A 53 -18.72 16.75 -13.45
C CYS A 53 -17.43 15.96 -13.31
N TYR A 54 -16.90 15.83 -12.08
CA TYR A 54 -15.64 15.10 -11.81
C TYR A 54 -15.81 13.57 -11.93
N LEU A 55 -17.03 13.05 -11.68
CA LEU A 55 -17.33 11.62 -11.88
C LEU A 55 -17.27 11.22 -13.37
N LEU A 56 -17.52 12.19 -14.26
CA LEU A 56 -17.47 12.03 -15.70
C LEU A 56 -16.11 12.42 -16.30
N ASN A 57 -15.19 12.91 -15.50
CA ASN A 57 -13.94 13.53 -15.97
C ASN A 57 -14.17 14.74 -16.90
N ALA A 58 -15.29 15.44 -16.73
CA ALA A 58 -15.84 16.42 -17.67
C ALA A 58 -15.92 17.86 -17.12
N CYS A 59 -15.34 18.15 -15.95
CA CYS A 59 -15.31 19.51 -15.40
C CYS A 59 -14.55 20.46 -16.32
N ALA A 60 -15.14 21.62 -16.59
CA ALA A 60 -14.56 22.68 -17.37
C ALA A 60 -14.99 24.05 -16.83
N ASP A 61 -14.34 25.14 -17.28
CA ASP A 61 -14.73 26.49 -16.86
C ASP A 61 -16.19 26.78 -17.25
N GLY A 62 -17.01 27.09 -16.24
CA GLY A 62 -18.45 27.32 -16.41
C GLY A 62 -19.29 26.05 -16.66
N ILE A 63 -18.71 24.85 -16.55
CA ILE A 63 -19.42 23.55 -16.67
C ILE A 63 -19.05 22.68 -15.47
N THR A 64 -19.80 22.79 -14.40
CA THR A 64 -19.53 22.07 -13.15
C THR A 64 -20.74 21.33 -12.59
N THR A 65 -21.96 21.80 -12.86
CA THR A 65 -23.21 21.20 -12.39
C THR A 65 -23.85 20.31 -13.44
N GLN A 66 -24.79 19.44 -13.05
CA GLN A 66 -25.61 18.67 -13.98
C GLN A 66 -26.37 19.58 -14.94
N ASN A 67 -26.91 20.70 -14.45
CA ASN A 67 -27.62 21.68 -15.24
C ASN A 67 -26.69 22.32 -16.29
N ASP A 68 -25.44 22.67 -15.91
CA ASP A 68 -24.44 23.19 -16.85
C ASP A 68 -24.15 22.16 -17.97
N ILE A 69 -23.91 20.89 -17.56
CA ILE A 69 -23.64 19.78 -18.51
C ILE A 69 -24.83 19.66 -19.50
N LYS A 70 -26.04 19.55 -18.97
CA LYS A 70 -27.28 19.40 -19.80
C LYS A 70 -27.50 20.57 -20.75
N LYS A 71 -27.29 21.79 -20.30
CA LYS A 71 -27.39 23.03 -21.10
C LYS A 71 -26.36 23.05 -22.22
N ASN A 72 -25.11 22.66 -21.94
CA ASN A 72 -24.06 22.63 -22.95
C ASN A 72 -24.25 21.48 -23.96
N LEU A 73 -24.70 20.30 -23.50
CA LEU A 73 -25.10 19.21 -24.41
C LEU A 73 -26.25 19.65 -25.33
N THR A 74 -27.29 20.27 -24.76
CA THR A 74 -28.43 20.77 -25.55
C THR A 74 -28.00 21.79 -26.60
N SER A 75 -27.06 22.66 -26.27
CA SER A 75 -26.47 23.59 -27.22
C SER A 75 -25.67 22.92 -28.35
N LEU A 76 -25.01 21.79 -28.05
CA LEU A 76 -24.14 21.07 -28.96
C LEU A 76 -24.92 20.12 -29.91
N VAL A 77 -25.84 19.31 -29.33
CA VAL A 77 -26.53 18.22 -30.06
C VAL A 77 -28.04 18.41 -30.18
N GLY A 78 -28.62 19.43 -29.55
CA GLY A 78 -30.06 19.74 -29.54
C GLY A 78 -30.84 18.97 -28.48
N GLN A 79 -32.02 19.46 -28.11
CA GLN A 79 -32.87 18.98 -27.03
C GLN A 79 -33.19 17.47 -27.15
N ILE A 80 -33.60 17.00 -28.35
CA ILE A 80 -34.03 15.62 -28.54
C ILE A 80 -32.91 14.63 -28.26
N ALA A 81 -31.68 14.91 -28.71
CA ALA A 81 -30.53 14.03 -28.47
C ALA A 81 -30.07 14.06 -27.00
N THR A 82 -30.16 15.24 -26.37
CA THR A 82 -29.88 15.40 -24.96
C THR A 82 -30.84 14.60 -24.09
N ASP A 83 -32.15 14.72 -24.35
CA ASP A 83 -33.19 13.98 -23.61
C ASP A 83 -33.05 12.46 -23.81
N SER A 84 -32.70 12.01 -25.03
CA SER A 84 -32.40 10.59 -25.29
C SER A 84 -31.23 10.12 -24.48
N PHE A 85 -30.11 10.85 -24.46
CA PHE A 85 -28.93 10.51 -23.66
C PHE A 85 -29.25 10.40 -22.17
N TYR A 86 -30.00 11.36 -21.59
CA TYR A 86 -30.36 11.31 -20.16
C TYR A 86 -31.33 10.17 -19.81
N ASN A 87 -32.21 9.78 -20.74
CA ASN A 87 -33.03 8.57 -20.53
C ASN A 87 -32.16 7.31 -20.53
N ASP A 88 -31.26 7.15 -21.51
CA ASP A 88 -30.34 6.01 -21.59
C ASP A 88 -29.37 6.00 -20.41
N TRP A 89 -28.92 7.18 -19.96
CA TRP A 89 -28.10 7.33 -18.75
C TRP A 89 -28.79 6.76 -17.51
N LEU A 90 -30.03 7.20 -17.24
CA LEU A 90 -30.79 6.76 -16.08
C LEU A 90 -31.15 5.26 -16.13
N ASP A 91 -31.37 4.70 -17.32
CA ASP A 91 -31.72 3.30 -17.51
C ASP A 91 -30.51 2.36 -17.48
N ASN A 92 -29.32 2.82 -17.88
CA ASN A 92 -28.11 1.98 -18.00
C ASN A 92 -27.09 2.16 -16.86
N TYR A 93 -27.14 3.29 -16.14
CA TYR A 93 -26.11 3.59 -15.13
C TYR A 93 -26.12 2.61 -13.97
N ILE A 94 -27.32 2.30 -13.47
CA ILE A 94 -27.52 1.26 -12.44
C ILE A 94 -28.55 0.26 -12.97
N THR A 95 -28.14 -1.00 -13.02
CA THR A 95 -28.94 -2.14 -13.46
C THR A 95 -28.98 -3.23 -12.38
N GLU A 96 -29.75 -4.29 -12.59
CA GLU A 96 -29.77 -5.43 -11.67
C GLU A 96 -28.40 -6.11 -11.55
N ASP A 97 -27.62 -6.15 -12.66
CA ASP A 97 -26.25 -6.73 -12.66
C ASP A 97 -25.30 -5.96 -11.72
N ASP A 98 -25.45 -4.64 -11.62
CA ASP A 98 -24.70 -3.83 -10.65
C ASP A 98 -25.04 -4.20 -9.21
N ILE A 99 -26.33 -4.44 -8.92
CA ILE A 99 -26.78 -4.84 -7.57
C ILE A 99 -26.31 -6.25 -7.22
N ILE A 100 -26.29 -7.16 -8.20
CA ILE A 100 -25.70 -8.49 -8.04
C ILE A 100 -24.22 -8.37 -7.67
N TYR A 101 -23.47 -7.58 -8.43
CA TYR A 101 -22.03 -7.34 -8.17
C TYR A 101 -21.79 -6.74 -6.78
N ILE A 102 -22.58 -5.75 -6.36
CA ILE A 102 -22.50 -5.14 -5.01
C ILE A 102 -22.74 -6.21 -3.93
N ALA A 103 -23.78 -7.03 -4.08
CA ALA A 103 -24.10 -8.08 -3.12
C ALA A 103 -23.03 -9.18 -3.05
N GLU A 104 -22.53 -9.66 -4.20
CA GLU A 104 -21.50 -10.67 -4.30
C GLU A 104 -20.15 -10.16 -3.77
N SER A 105 -19.88 -8.86 -3.89
CA SER A 105 -18.71 -8.20 -3.30
C SER A 105 -18.74 -8.11 -1.77
N GLY A 106 -19.89 -8.37 -1.11
CA GLY A 106 -20.00 -8.39 0.35
C GLY A 106 -20.58 -7.13 0.99
N PHE A 107 -21.08 -6.18 0.20
CA PHE A 107 -21.86 -5.05 0.70
C PHE A 107 -23.26 -5.50 1.09
N ASN A 108 -23.86 -4.83 2.08
CA ASN A 108 -25.24 -5.10 2.55
C ASN A 108 -26.13 -3.86 2.50
N SER A 109 -25.63 -2.76 2.04
CA SER A 109 -26.41 -1.52 1.89
C SER A 109 -25.90 -0.68 0.72
N ILE A 110 -26.80 0.16 0.22
CA ILE A 110 -26.48 1.20 -0.78
C ILE A 110 -27.05 2.54 -0.32
N ARG A 111 -26.32 3.62 -0.63
CA ARG A 111 -26.80 4.99 -0.49
C ARG A 111 -27.15 5.52 -1.88
N VAL A 112 -28.34 6.08 -2.04
CA VAL A 112 -28.88 6.50 -3.33
C VAL A 112 -29.02 8.02 -3.38
N PRO A 113 -28.12 8.73 -4.06
CA PRO A 113 -28.22 10.16 -4.26
C PRO A 113 -29.42 10.53 -5.13
N LEU A 114 -30.44 11.16 -4.54
CA LEU A 114 -31.65 11.60 -5.21
C LEU A 114 -31.53 13.05 -5.70
N HIS A 115 -31.96 13.30 -6.93
CA HIS A 115 -32.17 14.65 -7.40
C HIS A 115 -33.69 14.94 -7.40
N TYR A 116 -34.12 15.99 -6.69
CA TYR A 116 -35.53 16.32 -6.51
C TYR A 116 -36.33 16.42 -7.83
N ASN A 117 -35.69 16.91 -8.91
CA ASN A 117 -36.33 17.16 -10.21
C ASN A 117 -36.77 15.88 -10.97
N LEU A 118 -36.37 14.70 -10.52
CA LEU A 118 -36.87 13.41 -10.98
C LEU A 118 -38.22 13.03 -10.34
N PHE A 119 -38.61 13.72 -9.26
CA PHE A 119 -39.77 13.40 -8.44
C PHE A 119 -40.86 14.50 -8.48
N THR A 120 -40.46 15.78 -8.69
CA THR A 120 -41.34 16.92 -8.75
C THR A 120 -40.74 18.01 -9.63
N LEU A 121 -41.59 18.85 -10.23
CA LEU A 121 -41.13 20.00 -11.02
C LEU A 121 -40.40 21.03 -10.16
N PRO A 122 -39.38 21.77 -10.70
CA PRO A 122 -38.84 22.98 -10.07
C PRO A 122 -39.96 24.00 -9.81
N ILE A 123 -39.79 24.86 -8.81
CA ILE A 123 -40.83 25.84 -8.41
C ILE A 123 -41.22 26.77 -9.55
N GLU A 124 -40.31 27.07 -10.49
CA GLU A 124 -40.50 27.95 -11.65
C GLU A 124 -41.34 27.30 -12.77
N GLU A 125 -41.40 25.96 -12.78
CA GLU A 125 -42.12 25.18 -13.79
C GLU A 125 -43.48 24.68 -13.26
N GLU A 126 -43.79 24.91 -12.00
CA GLU A 126 -45.07 24.53 -11.41
C GLU A 126 -46.25 25.36 -12.06
N PRO A 127 -47.34 24.71 -12.39
CA PRO A 127 -48.48 25.43 -13.03
C PRO A 127 -49.16 26.41 -12.08
N LEU A 128 -49.02 26.23 -10.78
CA LEU A 128 -49.51 27.14 -9.74
C LEU A 128 -48.45 27.29 -8.68
N GLU A 129 -48.24 28.51 -8.22
CA GLU A 129 -47.33 28.82 -7.13
C GLU A 129 -47.63 28.00 -5.88
N GLY A 130 -46.62 27.35 -5.29
CA GLY A 130 -46.74 26.51 -4.12
C GLY A 130 -47.35 25.13 -4.37
N SER A 131 -47.66 24.76 -5.62
CA SER A 131 -48.11 23.39 -5.95
C SER A 131 -46.92 22.40 -6.04
N ASN A 132 -47.26 21.11 -6.01
CA ASN A 132 -46.31 20.03 -6.18
C ASN A 132 -46.79 19.05 -7.26
N THR A 133 -46.29 19.21 -8.47
CA THR A 133 -46.51 18.26 -9.55
C THR A 133 -45.59 17.06 -9.42
N TRP A 134 -46.15 15.89 -9.14
CA TRP A 134 -45.38 14.66 -8.96
C TRP A 134 -45.03 14.04 -10.31
N LEU A 135 -43.74 13.70 -10.49
CA LEU A 135 -43.22 13.00 -11.66
C LEU A 135 -43.09 11.50 -11.34
N THR A 136 -43.20 10.64 -12.34
CA THR A 136 -43.17 9.18 -12.13
C THR A 136 -41.79 8.59 -12.24
N LYS A 137 -40.89 9.18 -13.07
CA LYS A 137 -39.59 8.59 -13.42
C LYS A 137 -38.75 8.25 -12.22
N GLY A 138 -38.58 9.17 -11.26
CA GLY A 138 -37.77 8.92 -10.06
C GLY A 138 -38.35 7.77 -9.21
N PHE A 139 -39.67 7.73 -9.06
CA PHE A 139 -40.32 6.65 -8.32
C PHE A 139 -40.24 5.29 -9.03
N GLU A 140 -40.36 5.25 -10.37
CA GLU A 140 -40.16 4.02 -11.16
C GLU A 140 -38.76 3.48 -11.04
N LEU A 141 -37.74 4.33 -11.08
CA LEU A 141 -36.35 3.93 -10.86
C LEU A 141 -36.14 3.37 -9.46
N LEU A 142 -36.67 4.03 -8.43
CA LEU A 142 -36.57 3.51 -7.04
C LEU A 142 -37.34 2.20 -6.84
N ASP A 143 -38.52 2.05 -7.44
CA ASP A 143 -39.27 0.80 -7.34
C ASP A 143 -38.51 -0.39 -7.93
N ASN A 144 -37.85 -0.20 -9.09
CA ASN A 144 -37.00 -1.23 -9.70
C ASN A 144 -35.81 -1.55 -8.81
N LEU A 145 -35.09 -0.51 -8.35
CA LEU A 145 -33.95 -0.67 -7.47
C LEU A 145 -34.30 -1.45 -6.18
N LEU A 146 -35.39 -1.06 -5.53
CA LEU A 146 -35.85 -1.72 -4.29
C LEU A 146 -36.20 -3.19 -4.53
N ASN A 147 -36.78 -3.54 -5.69
CA ASN A 147 -37.02 -4.91 -6.07
C ASN A 147 -35.72 -5.70 -6.25
N TRP A 148 -34.73 -5.15 -6.96
CA TRP A 148 -33.42 -5.79 -7.13
C TRP A 148 -32.71 -5.97 -5.78
N CYS A 149 -32.68 -4.91 -4.96
CA CYS A 149 -32.06 -4.95 -3.63
C CYS A 149 -32.73 -5.96 -2.69
N ALA A 150 -34.07 -6.06 -2.75
CA ALA A 150 -34.83 -7.05 -1.99
C ALA A 150 -34.44 -8.50 -2.34
N ASN A 151 -34.22 -8.78 -3.63
CA ASN A 151 -33.79 -10.10 -4.10
C ASN A 151 -32.37 -10.48 -3.62
N HIS A 152 -31.52 -9.47 -3.36
CA HIS A 152 -30.11 -9.65 -3.00
C HIS A 152 -29.77 -9.29 -1.55
N ASN A 153 -30.77 -9.01 -0.69
CA ASN A 153 -30.63 -8.66 0.72
C ASN A 153 -29.81 -7.38 0.97
N ILE A 154 -30.02 -6.36 0.16
CA ILE A 154 -29.36 -5.05 0.26
C ILE A 154 -30.34 -4.02 0.83
N TYR A 155 -29.98 -3.34 1.92
CA TYR A 155 -30.70 -2.19 2.42
C TYR A 155 -30.44 -0.95 1.57
N VAL A 156 -31.49 -0.13 1.37
CA VAL A 156 -31.44 1.09 0.58
C VAL A 156 -31.59 2.31 1.48
N ILE A 157 -30.60 3.19 1.52
CA ILE A 157 -30.67 4.48 2.21
C ILE A 157 -30.90 5.55 1.15
N LEU A 158 -32.05 6.22 1.23
CA LEU A 158 -32.40 7.28 0.30
C LEU A 158 -31.82 8.59 0.78
N ASP A 159 -30.96 9.20 -0.03
CA ASP A 159 -30.27 10.43 0.26
C ASP A 159 -30.78 11.57 -0.62
N MET A 160 -31.24 12.65 -0.03
CA MET A 160 -31.60 13.85 -0.79
C MET A 160 -30.36 14.67 -1.13
N HIS A 161 -29.72 14.27 -2.21
CA HIS A 161 -28.42 14.81 -2.63
C HIS A 161 -28.53 16.17 -3.32
N ALA A 162 -29.61 16.40 -4.06
CA ALA A 162 -29.93 17.72 -4.64
C ALA A 162 -31.34 18.12 -4.26
N THR A 163 -31.46 19.13 -3.38
CA THR A 163 -32.75 19.66 -2.92
C THR A 163 -33.31 20.69 -3.88
N PRO A 164 -34.63 21.01 -3.83
CA PRO A 164 -35.20 22.14 -4.55
C PRO A 164 -34.41 23.43 -4.26
N GLY A 165 -33.82 24.04 -5.28
CA GLY A 165 -32.99 25.24 -5.18
C GLY A 165 -31.53 25.02 -4.77
N GLY A 166 -31.14 23.82 -4.34
CA GLY A 166 -29.80 23.50 -3.87
C GLY A 166 -29.55 23.93 -2.42
N GLN A 167 -28.87 23.07 -1.66
CA GLN A 167 -28.62 23.23 -0.21
C GLN A 167 -27.26 23.81 0.16
N GLY A 168 -26.37 24.03 -0.80
CA GLY A 168 -25.00 24.47 -0.54
C GLY A 168 -24.46 25.46 -1.56
N VAL A 169 -23.42 26.20 -1.18
CA VAL A 169 -22.70 27.12 -2.10
C VAL A 169 -21.80 26.39 -3.10
N ASN A 170 -21.45 25.13 -2.81
CA ASN A 170 -20.74 24.23 -3.74
C ASN A 170 -21.74 23.66 -4.74
N LYS A 171 -21.97 24.42 -5.79
CA LYS A 171 -23.04 24.17 -6.76
C LYS A 171 -22.91 22.80 -7.46
N GLU A 172 -21.70 22.29 -7.65
CA GLU A 172 -21.42 21.01 -8.26
C GLU A 172 -21.99 19.80 -7.51
N ILE A 173 -22.07 19.88 -6.17
CA ILE A 173 -22.56 18.79 -5.32
C ILE A 173 -24.08 18.71 -5.32
N CYS A 174 -24.78 19.87 -5.40
CA CYS A 174 -26.23 19.93 -5.21
C CYS A 174 -27.00 20.51 -6.41
N ASP A 175 -26.33 20.62 -7.57
CA ASP A 175 -26.87 21.22 -8.81
C ASP A 175 -27.46 22.64 -8.59
N PHE A 176 -26.84 23.42 -7.71
CA PHE A 176 -27.28 24.77 -7.37
C PHE A 176 -27.09 25.75 -8.56
N ASP A 177 -28.15 26.45 -8.90
CA ASP A 177 -28.13 27.52 -9.90
C ASP A 177 -28.12 28.89 -9.17
N PRO A 178 -26.98 29.60 -9.16
CA PRO A 178 -26.87 30.89 -8.45
C PRO A 178 -27.72 32.02 -9.05
N GLU A 179 -28.32 31.82 -10.21
CA GLU A 179 -29.28 32.77 -10.79
C GLU A 179 -30.70 32.57 -10.24
N LYS A 180 -30.94 31.52 -9.45
CA LYS A 180 -32.22 31.18 -8.81
C LYS A 180 -32.14 31.17 -7.32
N PRO A 181 -33.28 31.30 -6.61
CA PRO A 181 -33.27 31.20 -5.16
C PRO A 181 -32.86 29.80 -4.68
N SER A 182 -31.91 29.76 -3.77
CA SER A 182 -31.51 28.52 -3.07
C SER A 182 -32.62 27.92 -2.22
N LEU A 183 -32.41 26.73 -1.67
CA LEU A 183 -33.29 26.15 -0.67
C LEU A 183 -33.54 27.13 0.49
N TRP A 184 -32.51 27.81 0.95
CA TRP A 184 -32.53 28.70 2.14
C TRP A 184 -33.23 30.02 1.90
N GLU A 185 -33.21 30.52 0.67
CA GLU A 185 -33.79 31.79 0.28
C GLU A 185 -35.26 31.71 -0.15
N SER A 186 -35.82 30.50 -0.34
CA SER A 186 -37.17 30.28 -0.84
C SER A 186 -38.03 29.41 0.06
N GLU A 187 -39.05 29.94 0.67
CA GLU A 187 -40.05 29.17 1.41
C GLU A 187 -40.80 28.15 0.55
N PHE A 188 -40.91 28.40 -0.77
CA PHE A 188 -41.49 27.43 -1.70
C PHE A 188 -40.56 26.23 -1.92
N ASN A 189 -39.24 26.43 -2.02
CA ASN A 189 -38.26 25.34 -2.10
C ASN A 189 -38.26 24.50 -0.81
N LYS A 190 -38.26 25.14 0.36
CA LYS A 190 -38.36 24.45 1.66
C LYS A 190 -39.66 23.63 1.75
N SER A 191 -40.82 24.24 1.43
CA SER A 191 -42.10 23.55 1.47
C SER A 191 -42.16 22.38 0.49
N LYS A 192 -41.57 22.52 -0.70
CA LYS A 192 -41.47 21.46 -1.71
C LYS A 192 -40.61 20.29 -1.20
N LEU A 193 -39.46 20.57 -0.58
CA LEU A 193 -38.60 19.53 0.02
C LEU A 193 -39.35 18.75 1.11
N VAL A 194 -40.03 19.44 2.01
CA VAL A 194 -40.88 18.83 3.06
C VAL A 194 -41.97 17.96 2.48
N ALA A 195 -42.67 18.44 1.44
CA ALA A 195 -43.74 17.69 0.76
C ALA A 195 -43.19 16.47 0.02
N LEU A 196 -41.99 16.59 -0.60
CA LEU A 196 -41.32 15.47 -1.29
C LEU A 196 -40.96 14.35 -0.33
N TRP A 197 -40.38 14.66 0.83
CA TRP A 197 -40.10 13.66 1.87
C TRP A 197 -41.41 13.00 2.41
N GLY A 198 -42.45 13.79 2.61
CA GLY A 198 -43.77 13.23 2.97
C GLY A 198 -44.28 12.26 1.90
N LYS A 199 -44.08 12.59 0.61
CA LYS A 199 -44.52 11.74 -0.51
C LYS A 199 -43.70 10.46 -0.64
N ILE A 200 -42.40 10.52 -0.42
CA ILE A 200 -41.49 9.36 -0.38
C ILE A 200 -41.89 8.45 0.79
N ALA A 201 -42.07 9.00 1.97
CA ALA A 201 -42.49 8.26 3.15
C ALA A 201 -43.89 7.59 2.98
N GLU A 202 -44.89 8.31 2.39
CA GLU A 202 -46.21 7.74 2.06
C GLU A 202 -46.08 6.48 1.18
N ARG A 203 -45.15 6.51 0.18
CA ARG A 203 -44.98 5.41 -0.76
C ARG A 203 -44.26 4.23 -0.17
N TYR A 204 -43.22 4.46 0.64
CA TYR A 204 -42.26 3.43 1.04
C TYR A 204 -42.37 3.02 2.52
N ALA A 205 -43.30 3.57 3.33
CA ALA A 205 -43.43 3.29 4.77
C ALA A 205 -43.48 1.80 5.16
N ASN A 206 -43.90 0.93 4.24
CA ASN A 206 -44.03 -0.51 4.48
C ASN A 206 -42.96 -1.35 3.74
N ASN A 207 -41.96 -0.71 3.14
CA ASN A 207 -40.90 -1.42 2.45
C ASN A 207 -39.74 -1.72 3.40
N ALA A 208 -39.63 -2.92 3.89
CA ALA A 208 -38.63 -3.32 4.89
C ALA A 208 -37.16 -3.28 4.37
N TRP A 209 -36.95 -3.09 3.06
CA TRP A 209 -35.60 -2.89 2.46
C TRP A 209 -35.16 -1.42 2.41
N ILE A 210 -36.01 -0.47 2.74
CA ILE A 210 -35.57 0.88 3.05
C ILE A 210 -34.82 0.83 4.38
N GLY A 211 -33.52 1.11 4.33
CA GLY A 211 -32.67 1.21 5.52
C GLY A 211 -32.86 2.51 6.29
N GLY A 212 -33.31 3.55 5.61
CA GLY A 212 -33.64 4.85 6.19
C GLY A 212 -33.60 5.98 5.16
N TYR A 213 -33.81 7.19 5.66
CA TYR A 213 -33.87 8.44 4.91
C TYR A 213 -32.75 9.36 5.36
N ASP A 214 -31.83 9.67 4.48
CA ASP A 214 -30.75 10.65 4.67
C ASP A 214 -31.25 12.00 4.15
N LEU A 215 -31.58 12.89 5.09
CA LEU A 215 -32.58 13.93 4.82
C LEU A 215 -32.07 15.05 3.92
N ILE A 216 -30.83 15.47 4.02
CA ILE A 216 -30.17 16.48 3.17
C ILE A 216 -28.68 16.22 3.15
N ASN A 217 -28.15 15.95 1.95
CA ASN A 217 -26.73 15.73 1.74
C ASN A 217 -25.93 17.04 1.91
N GLU A 218 -24.77 16.95 2.51
CA GLU A 218 -23.67 17.94 2.53
C GLU A 218 -24.10 19.40 2.46
N THR A 219 -24.92 19.84 3.40
CA THR A 219 -25.19 21.26 3.54
C THR A 219 -23.88 22.03 3.74
N ASN A 220 -23.72 23.07 2.95
CA ASN A 220 -22.61 24.02 3.07
C ASN A 220 -23.18 25.45 2.87
N TRP A 221 -23.94 25.91 3.88
CA TRP A 221 -24.66 27.17 3.82
C TRP A 221 -24.59 27.87 5.17
N TYR A 222 -24.25 29.17 5.15
CA TYR A 222 -24.06 30.00 6.33
C TYR A 222 -24.84 31.30 6.20
N SER A 223 -25.97 31.40 6.90
CA SER A 223 -26.82 32.57 6.91
C SER A 223 -26.19 33.76 7.65
N ASP A 224 -25.23 33.53 8.53
CA ASP A 224 -24.54 34.55 9.32
C ASP A 224 -23.12 34.87 8.81
N GLY A 225 -22.69 34.24 7.72
CA GLY A 225 -21.40 34.47 7.08
C GLY A 225 -20.18 33.89 7.81
N ALA A 226 -20.39 33.14 8.86
CA ALA A 226 -19.32 32.50 9.61
C ALA A 226 -19.04 31.08 9.07
N TYR A 227 -18.02 30.94 8.21
CA TYR A 227 -17.45 29.65 7.87
C TYR A 227 -16.61 29.15 9.05
N GLU A 228 -17.09 28.17 9.78
CA GLU A 228 -16.27 27.42 10.70
C GLU A 228 -16.12 25.98 10.20
N SER A 229 -14.89 25.61 9.88
CA SER A 229 -14.55 24.21 9.63
C SER A 229 -14.66 23.47 10.97
N ALA A 230 -15.72 22.72 11.17
CA ALA A 230 -16.03 22.28 12.51
C ALA A 230 -16.11 20.76 12.60
N ARG A 231 -14.98 20.14 12.77
CA ARG A 231 -14.87 18.85 13.48
C ARG A 231 -14.68 19.03 15.00
N THR A 232 -14.93 20.25 15.50
CA THR A 232 -14.84 20.58 16.93
C THR A 232 -16.17 21.15 17.39
N PHE A 233 -16.67 20.63 18.52
CA PHE A 233 -17.82 21.23 19.18
C PHE A 233 -17.35 22.48 19.93
N SER A 234 -18.18 23.53 19.86
CA SER A 234 -17.89 24.77 20.57
C SER A 234 -17.92 24.57 22.08
N ASP A 235 -16.93 25.09 22.78
CA ASP A 235 -16.96 25.21 24.24
C ASP A 235 -18.02 26.25 24.70
N ASP A 236 -18.47 27.13 23.80
CA ASP A 236 -19.57 28.05 24.03
C ASP A 236 -20.90 27.31 23.89
N VAL A 237 -21.61 27.20 25.02
CA VAL A 237 -22.91 26.49 25.12
C VAL A 237 -23.95 27.09 24.17
N ASP A 238 -23.94 28.41 23.95
CA ASP A 238 -24.87 29.02 23.00
C ASP A 238 -24.59 28.63 21.57
N LEU A 239 -23.35 28.57 21.12
CA LEU A 239 -22.99 28.13 19.80
C LEU A 239 -23.26 26.62 19.62
N LEU A 240 -22.97 25.83 20.64
CA LEU A 240 -23.21 24.38 20.61
C LEU A 240 -24.69 24.01 20.39
N TYR A 241 -25.63 24.78 20.96
CA TYR A 241 -27.05 24.46 20.88
C TYR A 241 -27.89 25.38 20.01
N ASN A 242 -27.38 26.52 19.62
CA ASN A 242 -28.13 27.56 18.88
C ASN A 242 -27.50 27.93 17.52
N SER A 243 -26.54 27.14 17.02
CA SER A 243 -26.04 27.25 15.63
C SER A 243 -26.89 26.46 14.66
N ASN A 244 -26.70 26.67 13.36
CA ASN A 244 -27.40 25.94 12.28
C ASN A 244 -28.93 25.91 12.44
N ASN A 245 -29.53 27.00 12.91
CA ASN A 245 -30.97 27.07 13.22
C ASN A 245 -31.85 26.76 12.00
N ASP A 246 -31.49 27.28 10.82
CA ASP A 246 -32.24 27.03 9.59
C ASP A 246 -32.25 25.53 9.22
N LEU A 247 -31.07 24.88 9.35
CA LEU A 247 -30.94 23.44 9.11
C LEU A 247 -31.73 22.63 10.13
N ARG A 248 -31.66 23.02 11.42
CA ARG A 248 -32.43 22.38 12.49
C ARG A 248 -33.95 22.50 12.29
N GLU A 249 -34.41 23.67 11.82
CA GLU A 249 -35.81 23.92 11.56
C GLU A 249 -36.34 23.08 10.40
N ILE A 250 -35.65 23.08 9.25
CA ILE A 250 -36.07 22.30 8.09
C ILE A 250 -36.04 20.79 8.39
N TYR A 251 -35.07 20.28 9.11
CA TYR A 251 -35.07 18.90 9.59
C TYR A 251 -36.26 18.56 10.46
N GLY A 252 -36.68 19.44 11.35
CA GLY A 252 -37.88 19.26 12.16
C GLY A 252 -39.16 19.20 11.33
N GLN A 253 -39.26 20.03 10.31
CA GLN A 253 -40.42 20.03 9.39
C GLN A 253 -40.45 18.77 8.53
N ILE A 254 -39.29 18.33 7.98
CA ILE A 254 -39.16 17.08 7.22
C ILE A 254 -39.50 15.88 8.11
N THR A 255 -38.94 15.81 9.32
CA THR A 255 -39.27 14.76 10.29
C THR A 255 -40.78 14.65 10.52
N THR A 256 -41.45 15.77 10.73
CA THR A 256 -42.91 15.81 10.95
C THR A 256 -43.69 15.27 9.73
N ALA A 257 -43.26 15.65 8.51
CA ALA A 257 -43.88 15.17 7.28
C ALA A 257 -43.68 13.65 7.08
N ILE A 258 -42.46 13.16 7.31
CA ILE A 258 -42.15 11.70 7.25
C ILE A 258 -42.97 10.95 8.28
N ARG A 259 -42.98 11.38 9.54
CA ARG A 259 -43.65 10.70 10.66
C ARG A 259 -45.17 10.74 10.57
N ALA A 260 -45.75 11.59 9.72
CA ALA A 260 -47.16 11.49 9.36
C ALA A 260 -47.53 10.21 8.61
N HIS A 261 -46.60 9.58 7.92
CA HIS A 261 -46.79 8.41 7.08
C HIS A 261 -45.96 7.19 7.54
N ASP A 262 -44.77 7.42 8.06
CA ASP A 262 -43.78 6.39 8.39
C ASP A 262 -43.21 6.59 9.80
N GLN A 263 -43.57 5.66 10.71
CA GLN A 263 -43.15 5.69 12.11
C GLN A 263 -41.88 4.83 12.35
N ASN A 264 -41.38 4.10 11.35
CA ASN A 264 -40.46 2.97 11.54
C ASN A 264 -39.07 3.20 10.97
N HIS A 265 -38.93 3.82 9.78
CA HIS A 265 -37.62 3.93 9.16
C HIS A 265 -36.74 4.95 9.88
N ILE A 266 -35.42 4.69 9.82
CA ILE A 266 -34.36 5.52 10.44
C ILE A 266 -34.29 6.85 9.70
N LEU A 267 -34.06 7.93 10.45
CA LEU A 267 -33.68 9.23 9.92
C LEU A 267 -32.18 9.46 10.11
N PHE A 268 -31.47 9.61 9.01
CA PHE A 268 -30.06 9.99 9.01
C PHE A 268 -29.97 11.51 8.90
N ILE A 269 -29.16 12.11 9.74
CA ILE A 269 -29.01 13.56 9.85
C ILE A 269 -27.56 13.95 9.61
N GLU A 270 -27.34 14.77 8.61
CA GLU A 270 -26.03 15.35 8.33
C GLU A 270 -25.84 16.71 8.98
N GLY A 271 -24.61 17.01 9.29
CA GLY A 271 -24.21 18.35 9.74
C GLY A 271 -24.02 19.35 8.60
N ASN A 272 -23.92 20.63 8.91
CA ASN A 272 -23.39 21.63 7.98
C ASN A 272 -21.92 21.36 7.65
N SER A 273 -21.25 22.18 6.84
CA SER A 273 -19.84 22.00 6.46
C SER A 273 -19.53 20.61 5.94
N PHE A 274 -20.24 20.15 4.92
CA PHE A 274 -20.03 18.82 4.31
C PHE A 274 -20.18 17.69 5.34
N ALA A 275 -21.32 17.66 6.05
CA ALA A 275 -21.63 16.68 7.10
C ALA A 275 -20.65 16.64 8.28
N ASN A 276 -19.95 17.74 8.57
CA ASN A 276 -18.93 17.80 9.64
C ASN A 276 -19.22 18.82 10.76
N ASN A 277 -20.31 19.61 10.69
CA ASN A 277 -20.69 20.57 11.73
C ASN A 277 -22.10 20.28 12.28
N PHE A 278 -22.17 19.66 13.43
CA PHE A 278 -23.43 19.30 14.10
C PHE A 278 -23.83 20.27 15.21
N ASN A 279 -23.14 21.40 15.41
CA ASN A 279 -23.55 22.40 16.39
C ASN A 279 -25.00 22.86 16.09
N GLY A 280 -25.84 22.95 17.11
CA GLY A 280 -27.26 23.29 17.00
C GLY A 280 -28.18 22.13 16.58
N LEU A 281 -27.63 20.97 16.16
CA LEU A 281 -28.41 19.80 15.78
C LEU A 281 -28.63 18.82 16.96
N PHE A 282 -28.46 19.30 18.20
CA PHE A 282 -28.65 18.56 19.45
C PHE A 282 -29.76 19.19 20.29
N PRO A 283 -30.39 18.41 21.21
CA PRO A 283 -30.36 16.95 21.28
C PRO A 283 -31.14 16.29 20.12
N PRO A 284 -31.04 14.96 19.95
CA PRO A 284 -31.89 14.23 19.00
C PRO A 284 -33.37 14.52 19.25
N TRP A 285 -34.14 14.68 18.19
CA TRP A 285 -35.57 15.03 18.27
C TRP A 285 -36.53 13.94 17.81
N ASP A 286 -35.93 12.83 17.32
CA ASP A 286 -36.68 11.63 16.96
C ASP A 286 -36.02 10.41 17.63
N ALA A 287 -36.81 9.41 17.99
CA ALA A 287 -36.31 8.24 18.70
C ALA A 287 -35.59 7.25 17.79
N ASN A 288 -35.76 7.39 16.48
CA ASN A 288 -35.12 6.51 15.49
C ASN A 288 -34.19 7.31 14.55
N MET A 289 -33.15 7.92 15.11
CA MET A 289 -32.27 8.86 14.44
C MET A 289 -30.82 8.44 14.53
N VAL A 290 -30.05 8.66 13.48
CA VAL A 290 -28.61 8.40 13.33
C VAL A 290 -27.92 9.68 12.89
N TYR A 291 -26.77 9.99 13.45
CA TYR A 291 -25.92 11.07 12.94
C TYR A 291 -25.00 10.54 11.84
N SER A 292 -25.16 11.10 10.64
CA SER A 292 -24.38 10.79 9.43
C SER A 292 -23.27 11.82 9.25
N PHE A 293 -22.03 11.40 9.20
CA PHE A 293 -20.87 12.26 8.95
C PHE A 293 -20.11 11.77 7.72
N HIS A 294 -19.35 12.67 7.07
CA HIS A 294 -18.48 12.35 5.95
C HIS A 294 -17.01 12.43 6.33
N LYS A 295 -16.19 11.53 5.78
CA LYS A 295 -14.76 11.47 6.09
C LYS A 295 -13.94 11.16 4.85
N TYR A 296 -13.18 12.17 4.41
CA TYR A 296 -12.23 12.10 3.30
C TYR A 296 -10.87 12.66 3.71
N TRP A 297 -9.80 12.37 3.01
CA TRP A 297 -8.51 13.11 3.04
C TRP A 297 -7.88 13.37 4.40
N ASN A 298 -8.18 12.61 5.43
CA ASN A 298 -7.61 12.76 6.76
C ASN A 298 -7.13 11.43 7.34
N TYR A 299 -6.45 11.50 8.49
CA TYR A 299 -5.90 10.32 9.13
C TYR A 299 -6.95 9.28 9.50
N THR A 300 -6.54 8.01 9.52
CA THR A 300 -7.36 6.86 9.91
C THR A 300 -7.05 6.37 11.32
N ASN A 301 -6.62 7.25 12.18
CA ASN A 301 -6.35 6.93 13.59
C ASN A 301 -7.59 7.20 14.48
N ALA A 302 -7.60 6.61 15.69
CA ALA A 302 -8.74 6.68 16.59
C ALA A 302 -9.14 8.12 16.98
N SER A 303 -8.17 9.03 17.12
CA SER A 303 -8.44 10.43 17.51
C SER A 303 -9.22 11.21 16.46
N ASP A 304 -9.19 10.78 15.22
CA ASP A 304 -9.95 11.42 14.13
C ASP A 304 -11.46 11.19 14.21
N LEU A 305 -11.90 10.23 15.02
CA LEU A 305 -13.31 9.99 15.30
C LEU A 305 -13.76 10.52 16.67
N ASP A 306 -12.87 10.96 17.55
CA ASP A 306 -13.21 11.37 18.94
C ASP A 306 -14.33 12.41 18.98
N TRP A 307 -14.31 13.37 18.06
CA TRP A 307 -15.30 14.43 17.96
C TRP A 307 -16.72 13.90 17.72
N ILE A 308 -16.89 12.90 16.82
CA ILE A 308 -18.21 12.36 16.51
C ILE A 308 -18.60 11.23 17.48
N LEU A 309 -17.64 10.49 18.01
CA LEU A 309 -17.85 9.53 19.08
C LEU A 309 -18.38 10.19 20.36
N TRP A 310 -18.02 11.46 20.58
CA TRP A 310 -18.61 12.26 21.66
C TRP A 310 -20.11 12.36 21.51
N VAL A 311 -20.65 12.63 20.32
CA VAL A 311 -22.10 12.70 20.04
C VAL A 311 -22.78 11.40 20.42
N ARG A 312 -22.25 10.27 19.94
CA ARG A 312 -22.74 8.92 20.25
C ARG A 312 -22.84 8.68 21.75
N ASN A 313 -21.75 9.00 22.46
CA ASN A 313 -21.66 8.75 23.89
C ASN A 313 -22.54 9.68 24.73
N GLN A 314 -22.64 10.97 24.34
CA GLN A 314 -23.43 11.96 25.03
C GLN A 314 -24.94 11.72 24.91
N TYR A 315 -25.39 11.29 23.72
CA TYR A 315 -26.82 11.17 23.42
C TYR A 315 -27.30 9.73 23.26
N ASN A 316 -26.42 8.76 23.39
CA ASN A 316 -26.69 7.33 23.23
C ASN A 316 -27.40 7.02 21.91
N VAL A 317 -26.84 7.47 20.78
CA VAL A 317 -27.35 7.34 19.42
C VAL A 317 -26.34 6.65 18.52
N PRO A 318 -26.75 5.97 17.44
CA PRO A 318 -25.80 5.41 16.47
C PRO A 318 -25.16 6.50 15.61
N LEU A 319 -24.02 6.14 15.04
CA LEU A 319 -23.31 6.92 14.01
C LEU A 319 -23.25 6.12 12.71
N TRP A 320 -23.17 6.85 11.61
CA TRP A 320 -22.91 6.30 10.29
C TRP A 320 -21.99 7.24 9.50
N CYS A 321 -20.96 6.69 8.85
CA CYS A 321 -20.18 7.43 7.89
C CYS A 321 -20.87 7.35 6.53
N GLY A 322 -21.69 8.38 6.20
CA GLY A 322 -22.54 8.40 5.01
C GLY A 322 -21.77 8.46 3.72
N GLU A 323 -20.58 9.08 3.73
CA GLU A 323 -19.64 9.06 2.62
C GLU A 323 -18.19 8.98 3.10
N SER A 324 -17.41 8.16 2.39
CA SER A 324 -15.98 8.04 2.54
C SER A 324 -15.39 7.46 1.26
N GLY A 325 -14.16 7.78 0.89
CA GLY A 325 -13.58 7.24 -0.34
C GLY A 325 -12.50 8.10 -0.97
N GLU A 326 -12.34 7.93 -2.29
CA GLU A 326 -11.44 8.71 -3.15
C GLU A 326 -10.01 8.82 -2.63
N ASN A 327 -9.45 7.69 -2.20
CA ASN A 327 -8.12 7.57 -1.64
C ASN A 327 -7.47 6.24 -2.05
N SER A 328 -6.33 5.86 -1.47
CA SER A 328 -5.64 4.60 -1.73
C SER A 328 -6.32 3.41 -1.07
N ASN A 329 -6.06 2.20 -1.57
CA ASN A 329 -6.51 0.95 -0.96
C ASN A 329 -6.01 0.80 0.48
N VAL A 330 -4.82 1.29 0.79
CA VAL A 330 -4.26 1.29 2.15
C VAL A 330 -5.14 2.13 3.08
N TRP A 331 -5.51 3.34 2.64
CA TRP A 331 -6.40 4.21 3.40
C TRP A 331 -7.80 3.59 3.54
N TYR A 332 -8.32 2.92 2.50
CA TYR A 332 -9.62 2.24 2.50
C TYR A 332 -9.68 1.17 3.59
N ARG A 333 -8.71 0.27 3.59
CA ARG A 333 -8.56 -0.77 4.60
C ARG A 333 -8.57 -0.21 6.02
N ASP A 334 -7.73 0.82 6.25
CA ASP A 334 -7.54 1.39 7.59
C ASP A 334 -8.75 2.20 8.03
N ALA A 335 -9.45 2.90 7.11
CA ALA A 335 -10.68 3.62 7.40
C ALA A 335 -11.82 2.66 7.77
N VAL A 336 -12.03 1.58 6.99
CA VAL A 336 -13.03 0.56 7.32
C VAL A 336 -12.71 -0.11 8.65
N HIS A 337 -11.45 -0.48 8.88
CA HIS A 337 -11.02 -1.04 10.18
C HIS A 337 -11.32 -0.09 11.34
N LEU A 338 -11.06 1.22 11.16
CA LEU A 338 -11.37 2.25 12.15
C LEU A 338 -12.88 2.34 12.43
N TYR A 339 -13.73 2.38 11.38
CA TYR A 339 -15.18 2.46 11.54
C TYR A 339 -15.75 1.24 12.26
N GLU A 340 -15.41 0.05 11.80
CA GLU A 340 -16.01 -1.17 12.36
C GLU A 340 -15.52 -1.46 13.78
N ASN A 341 -14.28 -1.16 14.13
CA ASN A 341 -13.80 -1.23 15.52
C ASN A 341 -14.55 -0.29 16.46
N ASN A 342 -15.15 0.77 15.91
CA ASN A 342 -15.99 1.69 16.66
C ASN A 342 -17.49 1.43 16.48
N SER A 343 -17.92 0.32 15.84
CA SER A 343 -19.31 0.01 15.54
C SER A 343 -20.02 1.15 14.78
N VAL A 344 -19.32 1.76 13.82
CA VAL A 344 -19.82 2.78 12.90
C VAL A 344 -20.05 2.13 11.54
N GLY A 345 -21.29 2.15 11.06
CA GLY A 345 -21.59 1.76 9.69
C GLY A 345 -20.98 2.77 8.69
N TRP A 346 -20.81 2.36 7.45
CA TRP A 346 -20.16 3.19 6.44
C TRP A 346 -20.78 2.99 5.05
N SER A 347 -20.63 3.99 4.17
CA SER A 347 -20.96 3.94 2.75
C SER A 347 -19.81 4.53 1.94
N TRP A 348 -19.33 3.75 0.97
CA TRP A 348 -18.17 4.15 0.16
C TRP A 348 -18.58 4.97 -1.05
N TRP A 349 -17.77 5.91 -1.47
CA TRP A 349 -17.98 6.79 -2.61
C TRP A 349 -16.73 6.83 -3.51
N PRO A 350 -16.86 6.78 -4.84
CA PRO A 350 -18.04 6.49 -5.66
C PRO A 350 -18.16 5.00 -6.03
N PHE A 351 -19.32 4.52 -6.46
CA PHE A 351 -19.49 3.18 -7.03
C PHE A 351 -18.92 3.10 -8.45
N LYS A 352 -19.34 4.02 -9.36
CA LYS A 352 -18.84 4.15 -10.72
C LYS A 352 -18.21 5.53 -10.93
N LYS A 353 -17.09 5.58 -11.64
CA LYS A 353 -16.42 6.82 -12.05
C LYS A 353 -15.70 6.60 -13.38
N VAL A 354 -15.75 7.60 -14.28
CA VAL A 354 -15.09 7.51 -15.58
C VAL A 354 -13.57 7.56 -15.43
N GLU A 355 -12.89 6.53 -15.96
CA GLU A 355 -11.42 6.42 -15.99
C GLU A 355 -10.74 6.67 -14.62
N SER A 356 -11.27 6.09 -13.53
CA SER A 356 -10.71 6.24 -12.19
C SER A 356 -10.32 4.90 -11.59
N GLN A 357 -9.18 4.86 -10.88
CA GLN A 357 -8.71 3.67 -10.17
C GLN A 357 -9.29 3.55 -8.75
N ALA A 358 -9.85 4.62 -8.20
CA ALA A 358 -10.25 4.69 -6.80
C ALA A 358 -11.67 4.18 -6.50
N GLY A 359 -12.41 3.72 -7.47
CA GLY A 359 -13.76 3.17 -7.31
C GLY A 359 -13.85 1.69 -7.69
N PRO A 360 -14.89 0.97 -7.25
CA PRO A 360 -15.10 -0.42 -7.66
C PRO A 360 -15.24 -0.65 -9.16
N ILE A 361 -15.74 0.34 -9.91
CA ILE A 361 -15.91 0.27 -11.36
C ILE A 361 -15.36 1.53 -12.03
N ALA A 362 -14.46 1.34 -13.01
CA ALA A 362 -13.96 2.39 -13.88
C ALA A 362 -14.66 2.34 -15.25
N THR A 363 -15.68 3.18 -15.45
CA THR A 363 -16.35 3.28 -16.75
C THR A 363 -15.39 3.82 -17.82
N LYS A 364 -15.28 3.14 -18.94
CA LYS A 364 -14.44 3.59 -20.06
C LYS A 364 -15.04 4.83 -20.73
N SER A 365 -14.16 5.71 -21.19
CA SER A 365 -14.52 6.88 -22.00
C SER A 365 -14.11 6.68 -23.45
N ASN A 366 -15.03 6.93 -24.37
CA ASN A 366 -14.75 6.83 -25.80
C ASN A 366 -14.18 8.14 -26.39
N GLU A 367 -13.45 8.05 -27.50
CA GLU A 367 -12.75 9.19 -28.11
C GLU A 367 -13.71 10.32 -28.57
N ASN A 368 -14.94 9.99 -28.94
CA ASN A 368 -15.94 11.00 -29.33
C ASN A 368 -16.42 11.78 -28.09
N PHE A 369 -16.64 11.12 -26.95
CA PHE A 369 -16.97 11.82 -25.72
C PHE A 369 -15.76 12.64 -25.19
N LYS A 370 -14.55 12.10 -25.25
CA LYS A 370 -13.33 12.86 -24.96
C LYS A 370 -13.19 14.11 -25.82
N SER A 371 -13.65 14.09 -27.09
CA SER A 371 -13.64 15.27 -27.93
C SER A 371 -14.62 16.35 -27.48
N ILE A 372 -15.78 15.98 -26.91
CA ILE A 372 -16.72 16.93 -26.28
C ILE A 372 -16.04 17.59 -25.07
N VAL A 373 -15.41 16.79 -24.18
CA VAL A 373 -14.74 17.29 -22.99
C VAL A 373 -13.58 18.22 -23.35
N LYS A 374 -12.74 17.85 -24.33
CA LYS A 374 -11.65 18.69 -24.82
C LYS A 374 -12.17 20.03 -25.39
N TYR A 375 -13.28 20.00 -26.10
CA TYR A 375 -13.94 21.23 -26.59
C TYR A 375 -14.38 22.12 -25.42
N TRP A 376 -15.03 21.57 -24.40
CA TRP A 376 -15.45 22.31 -23.21
C TRP A 376 -14.26 22.90 -22.45
N LYS A 377 -13.14 22.20 -22.38
CA LYS A 377 -11.88 22.66 -21.74
C LYS A 377 -11.09 23.67 -22.59
N GLY A 378 -11.53 23.94 -23.84
CA GLY A 378 -10.79 24.80 -24.78
C GLY A 378 -9.51 24.15 -25.34
N GLU A 379 -9.36 22.85 -25.21
CA GLU A 379 -8.19 22.04 -25.63
C GLU A 379 -8.36 21.42 -27.03
N GLY A 380 -9.53 21.56 -27.63
CA GLY A 380 -9.84 20.99 -28.94
C GLY A 380 -10.96 21.74 -29.69
N PRO A 381 -11.13 21.46 -31.00
CA PRO A 381 -12.22 22.03 -31.77
C PRO A 381 -13.58 21.44 -31.37
N GLN A 382 -14.67 22.18 -31.64
CA GLN A 382 -16.02 21.66 -31.47
C GLN A 382 -16.20 20.40 -32.34
N PRO A 383 -16.64 19.26 -31.76
CA PRO A 383 -16.94 18.06 -32.54
C PRO A 383 -18.17 18.27 -33.45
N SER A 384 -18.29 17.47 -34.52
CA SER A 384 -19.52 17.43 -35.28
C SER A 384 -20.67 16.89 -34.43
N ILE A 385 -21.90 17.31 -34.78
CA ILE A 385 -23.12 16.85 -34.08
C ILE A 385 -23.20 15.31 -34.10
N GLU A 386 -22.89 14.69 -35.25
CA GLU A 386 -22.91 13.24 -35.43
C GLU A 386 -21.92 12.54 -34.51
N ASN A 387 -20.68 13.04 -34.40
CA ASN A 387 -19.67 12.50 -33.53
C ASN A 387 -20.04 12.71 -32.06
N ALA A 388 -20.58 13.86 -31.71
CA ALA A 388 -21.02 14.14 -30.35
C ALA A 388 -22.15 13.20 -29.93
N ILE A 389 -23.18 13.01 -30.77
CA ILE A 389 -24.26 12.03 -30.50
C ILE A 389 -23.72 10.61 -30.40
N ALA A 390 -22.81 10.20 -31.30
CA ALA A 390 -22.18 8.87 -31.24
C ALA A 390 -21.40 8.68 -29.94
N GLY A 391 -20.69 9.72 -29.48
CA GLY A 391 -19.96 9.70 -28.21
C GLY A 391 -20.85 9.54 -27.00
N LEU A 392 -21.98 10.25 -26.95
CA LEU A 392 -22.98 10.15 -25.88
C LEU A 392 -23.66 8.78 -25.86
N ASN A 393 -24.08 8.28 -27.04
CA ASN A 393 -24.69 6.95 -27.15
C ASN A 393 -23.73 5.84 -26.73
N GLN A 394 -22.44 5.94 -27.11
CA GLN A 394 -21.45 4.95 -26.68
C GLN A 394 -21.20 5.05 -25.17
N LEU A 395 -21.08 6.26 -24.62
CA LEU A 395 -20.91 6.44 -23.16
C LEU A 395 -22.05 5.80 -22.38
N SER A 396 -23.32 5.99 -22.83
CA SER A 396 -24.46 5.35 -22.17
C SER A 396 -24.44 3.82 -22.23
N GLN A 397 -23.79 3.22 -23.23
CA GLN A 397 -23.56 1.77 -23.30
C GLN A 397 -22.38 1.34 -22.43
N ASP A 398 -21.31 2.14 -22.36
CA ASP A 398 -20.14 1.88 -21.53
C ASP A 398 -20.46 1.97 -20.02
N LEU A 399 -21.62 2.49 -19.63
CA LEU A 399 -22.12 2.50 -18.24
C LEU A 399 -22.66 1.15 -17.77
N LEU A 400 -23.08 0.27 -18.70
CA LEU A 400 -23.54 -1.08 -18.33
C LEU A 400 -22.45 -1.86 -17.63
N TYR A 401 -22.84 -2.65 -16.63
CA TYR A 401 -21.90 -3.50 -15.89
C TYR A 401 -21.07 -4.36 -16.84
N ASN A 402 -19.75 -4.35 -16.62
CA ASN A 402 -18.81 -5.20 -17.32
C ASN A 402 -17.72 -5.65 -16.31
N GLU A 403 -17.49 -6.95 -16.19
CA GLU A 403 -16.50 -7.51 -15.28
C GLU A 403 -15.07 -6.98 -15.53
N ASP A 404 -14.72 -6.71 -16.81
CA ASP A 404 -13.40 -6.18 -17.19
C ASP A 404 -13.14 -4.73 -16.70
N ASP A 405 -14.17 -4.03 -16.25
CA ASP A 405 -14.09 -2.67 -15.75
C ASP A 405 -14.08 -2.61 -14.20
N THR A 406 -14.08 -3.78 -13.54
CA THR A 406 -14.10 -3.87 -12.07
C THR A 406 -12.69 -3.83 -11.48
N HIS A 407 -12.56 -3.19 -10.31
CA HIS A 407 -11.34 -3.12 -9.53
C HIS A 407 -11.39 -4.08 -8.33
N LYS A 408 -10.89 -5.30 -8.52
CA LYS A 408 -10.86 -6.36 -7.50
C LYS A 408 -10.05 -5.95 -6.27
N ASP A 409 -8.98 -5.20 -6.45
CA ASP A 409 -8.12 -4.69 -5.39
C ASP A 409 -8.83 -3.66 -4.50
N VAL A 410 -9.70 -2.80 -5.06
CA VAL A 410 -10.52 -1.86 -4.30
C VAL A 410 -11.54 -2.61 -3.43
N ILE A 411 -12.24 -3.61 -4.00
CA ILE A 411 -13.17 -4.44 -3.24
C ILE A 411 -12.45 -5.20 -2.13
N ASP A 412 -11.29 -5.77 -2.42
CA ASP A 412 -10.48 -6.50 -1.46
C ASP A 412 -10.06 -5.62 -0.28
N ALA A 413 -9.63 -4.40 -0.58
CA ALA A 413 -9.24 -3.40 0.43
C ALA A 413 -10.40 -2.97 1.34
N LEU A 414 -11.62 -2.93 0.82
CA LEU A 414 -12.82 -2.53 1.57
C LEU A 414 -13.41 -3.66 2.42
N ILE A 415 -13.39 -4.90 1.90
CA ILE A 415 -14.21 -5.98 2.48
C ILE A 415 -13.36 -7.01 3.23
N ARG A 416 -12.22 -7.45 2.67
CA ARG A 416 -11.39 -8.51 3.27
C ARG A 416 -10.23 -7.97 4.08
N GLN A 417 -9.39 -7.12 3.48
CA GLN A 417 -8.13 -6.66 4.09
C GLN A 417 -8.28 -5.97 5.46
N PRO A 418 -9.41 -5.32 5.82
CA PRO A 418 -9.60 -4.82 7.19
C PRO A 418 -9.58 -5.90 8.28
N PHE A 419 -9.80 -7.19 7.92
CA PHE A 419 -9.99 -8.29 8.86
C PHE A 419 -9.13 -9.51 8.58
N ASP A 420 -8.58 -9.65 7.36
CA ASP A 420 -7.84 -10.82 6.90
C ASP A 420 -6.68 -10.36 5.99
N ASP A 421 -5.47 -10.69 6.39
CA ASP A 421 -4.22 -10.37 5.69
C ASP A 421 -3.72 -11.52 4.78
N SER A 422 -4.55 -12.54 4.51
CA SER A 422 -4.19 -13.64 3.63
C SER A 422 -3.89 -13.17 2.20
N LEU A 423 -2.93 -13.84 1.54
CA LEU A 423 -2.60 -13.64 0.14
C LEU A 423 -3.67 -14.32 -0.75
N ILE A 424 -4.21 -13.61 -1.74
CA ILE A 424 -5.21 -14.13 -2.68
C ILE A 424 -4.78 -13.83 -4.12
N PRO A 425 -4.85 -14.82 -5.05
CA PRO A 425 -4.51 -14.58 -6.45
C PRO A 425 -5.35 -13.46 -7.07
N PHE A 426 -4.71 -12.47 -7.70
CA PHE A 426 -5.40 -11.45 -8.49
C PHE A 426 -5.95 -12.03 -9.79
N THR A 427 -5.13 -12.87 -10.44
CA THR A 427 -5.49 -13.60 -11.65
C THR A 427 -4.90 -15.00 -11.63
N SER A 428 -5.30 -15.86 -12.58
CA SER A 428 -4.72 -17.18 -12.75
C SER A 428 -3.41 -17.10 -13.54
N ASN A 429 -2.29 -17.42 -12.89
CA ASN A 429 -0.98 -17.48 -13.53
C ASN A 429 -0.55 -18.93 -13.73
N GLU A 430 -0.41 -19.36 -14.96
CA GLU A 430 0.02 -20.72 -15.30
C GLU A 430 1.47 -20.76 -15.81
N ILE A 431 2.23 -21.74 -15.36
CA ILE A 431 3.59 -22.02 -15.82
C ILE A 431 3.59 -23.41 -16.50
N PRO A 432 4.02 -23.52 -17.81
CA PRO A 432 4.60 -22.49 -18.67
C PRO A 432 3.58 -21.42 -19.10
N GLY A 433 4.04 -20.17 -19.21
CA GLY A 433 3.19 -19.03 -19.56
C GLY A 433 3.83 -17.70 -19.18
N ASN A 434 3.04 -16.64 -19.26
CA ASN A 434 3.46 -15.30 -18.86
C ASN A 434 2.95 -15.00 -17.45
N VAL A 435 3.77 -14.35 -16.63
CA VAL A 435 3.40 -13.78 -15.33
C VAL A 435 3.67 -12.29 -15.41
N TYR A 436 2.62 -11.47 -15.48
CA TYR A 436 2.71 -10.03 -15.56
C TYR A 436 2.89 -9.43 -14.18
N MET A 437 3.89 -8.56 -14.02
CA MET A 437 4.24 -8.04 -12.71
C MET A 437 3.18 -7.11 -12.12
N SER A 438 2.39 -6.43 -12.96
CA SER A 438 1.23 -5.64 -12.54
C SER A 438 0.09 -6.48 -11.95
N ASP A 439 0.03 -7.78 -12.27
CA ASP A 439 -1.03 -8.71 -11.84
C ASP A 439 -0.68 -9.43 -10.53
N TYR A 440 0.14 -8.80 -9.68
CA TYR A 440 0.50 -9.35 -8.38
C TYR A 440 -0.74 -9.59 -7.50
N ASP A 441 -0.61 -10.53 -6.60
CA ASP A 441 -1.70 -11.01 -5.75
C ASP A 441 -2.33 -9.90 -4.89
N LEU A 442 -3.57 -10.11 -4.47
CA LEU A 442 -4.29 -9.25 -3.54
C LEU A 442 -3.74 -9.45 -2.12
N GLY A 443 -3.52 -8.35 -1.43
CA GLY A 443 -3.03 -8.34 -0.06
C GLY A 443 -2.34 -7.01 0.28
N THR A 444 -1.92 -6.87 1.53
CA THR A 444 -1.34 -5.64 2.05
C THR A 444 0.16 -5.54 1.79
N GLN A 445 0.72 -4.35 2.00
CA GLN A 445 2.16 -4.09 2.12
C GLN A 445 2.81 -5.09 3.08
N GLY A 446 3.89 -5.75 2.65
CA GLY A 446 4.57 -6.80 3.41
C GLY A 446 3.99 -8.21 3.25
N ILE A 447 2.80 -8.37 2.66
CA ILE A 447 2.15 -9.67 2.40
C ILE A 447 2.16 -9.98 0.90
N ALA A 448 1.52 -9.14 0.05
CA ALA A 448 1.45 -9.34 -1.40
C ALA A 448 2.53 -8.57 -2.15
N TYR A 449 2.99 -7.47 -1.62
CA TYR A 449 4.02 -6.62 -2.20
C TYR A 449 4.79 -5.88 -1.10
N TYR A 450 5.90 -5.30 -1.47
CA TYR A 450 6.62 -4.29 -0.70
C TYR A 450 7.10 -3.23 -1.66
N ASP A 451 6.65 -2.00 -1.43
CA ASP A 451 7.08 -0.80 -2.15
C ASP A 451 7.67 0.19 -1.14
N TYR A 452 8.74 0.87 -1.51
CA TYR A 452 9.46 1.76 -0.60
C TYR A 452 8.67 3.05 -0.33
N ASP A 453 8.04 3.59 -1.38
CA ASP A 453 7.28 4.84 -1.35
C ASP A 453 5.76 4.60 -1.24
N TYR A 454 5.36 3.44 -0.67
CA TYR A 454 3.94 3.12 -0.58
C TYR A 454 3.15 4.21 0.16
N ALA A 455 1.89 4.35 -0.22
CA ALA A 455 0.92 5.32 0.25
C ALA A 455 1.11 5.83 1.68
N ASP A 456 1.72 6.98 1.81
CA ASP A 456 1.58 7.78 3.02
C ASP A 456 0.29 8.60 2.94
N TYR A 457 -0.80 8.03 3.45
CA TYR A 457 -2.11 8.69 3.53
C TYR A 457 -2.18 9.76 4.64
N SER A 458 -1.09 10.12 5.27
CA SER A 458 -0.99 11.35 6.05
C SER A 458 -1.26 12.59 5.19
N LEU A 459 -1.65 12.37 3.97
CA LEU A 459 -1.85 13.29 2.89
C LEU A 459 -3.07 14.17 3.05
N ALA A 460 -2.94 15.06 3.97
CA ALA A 460 -3.59 16.35 3.88
C ALA A 460 -3.06 17.20 2.68
N THR A 461 -2.25 16.64 1.80
CA THR A 461 -1.62 17.39 0.70
C THR A 461 -2.51 17.57 -0.51
N GLY A 462 -3.64 16.83 -0.61
CA GLY A 462 -4.56 16.95 -1.75
C GLY A 462 -3.99 16.46 -3.09
N SER A 463 -2.90 15.70 -3.07
CA SER A 463 -2.32 15.09 -4.28
C SER A 463 -2.74 13.63 -4.38
N PHE A 464 -3.44 13.28 -5.43
CA PHE A 464 -3.81 11.89 -5.75
C PHE A 464 -2.60 11.01 -6.13
N GLU A 465 -1.48 11.62 -6.46
CA GLU A 465 -0.24 10.94 -6.85
C GLU A 465 0.56 10.41 -5.66
N ALA A 466 0.06 10.66 -4.47
CA ALA A 466 0.83 10.48 -3.27
C ALA A 466 0.89 9.05 -2.73
N TRP A 467 0.10 8.11 -3.22
CA TRP A 467 0.17 6.71 -2.79
C TRP A 467 0.79 5.75 -3.81
N ASN A 468 0.93 6.16 -5.07
CA ASN A 468 1.81 5.54 -6.05
C ASN A 468 2.11 6.51 -7.19
N LYS A 469 3.17 6.26 -7.93
CA LYS A 469 3.48 7.00 -9.16
C LYS A 469 2.84 6.28 -10.35
N GLY A 470 2.30 7.06 -11.29
CA GLY A 470 1.57 6.54 -12.44
C GLY A 470 0.08 6.33 -12.20
N TRP A 471 -0.35 5.97 -11.04
CA TRP A 471 -1.73 5.74 -10.59
C TRP A 471 -2.63 5.17 -11.70
N THR A 472 -2.27 3.97 -12.14
CA THR A 472 -3.00 3.26 -13.19
C THR A 472 -3.12 1.77 -12.85
N TYR A 473 -4.15 1.11 -13.34
CA TYR A 473 -4.42 -0.32 -13.20
C TYR A 473 -4.77 -0.81 -11.79
N ARG A 474 -4.04 -0.38 -10.75
CA ARG A 474 -4.25 -0.74 -9.33
C ARG A 474 -4.28 0.52 -8.47
N ASN A 475 -5.08 0.48 -7.41
CA ASN A 475 -5.16 1.57 -6.43
C ASN A 475 -4.32 1.29 -5.16
N ASP A 476 -3.40 0.32 -5.27
CA ASP A 476 -2.43 -0.06 -4.24
C ASP A 476 -1.22 0.90 -4.20
N GLY A 477 -0.25 0.63 -3.32
CA GLY A 477 0.97 1.42 -3.18
C GLY A 477 2.06 1.13 -4.21
N VAL A 478 1.91 0.13 -5.09
CA VAL A 478 2.93 -0.23 -6.08
C VAL A 478 2.88 0.73 -7.27
N ASP A 479 4.03 1.22 -7.69
CA ASP A 479 4.18 2.12 -8.83
C ASP A 479 3.97 1.38 -10.16
N ILE A 480 2.89 1.67 -10.85
CA ILE A 480 2.52 1.08 -12.15
C ILE A 480 2.33 2.16 -13.19
N GLU A 481 2.94 1.97 -14.36
CA GLU A 481 2.71 2.81 -15.53
C GLU A 481 2.13 1.99 -16.71
N SER A 482 1.38 2.68 -17.57
CA SER A 482 0.91 2.09 -18.83
C SER A 482 2.02 2.10 -19.89
N ASN A 483 1.96 1.14 -20.81
CA ASN A 483 2.83 1.11 -21.98
C ASN A 483 2.09 0.65 -23.25
N SER A 484 2.70 0.89 -24.40
CA SER A 484 2.14 0.53 -25.72
C SER A 484 2.81 -0.70 -26.37
N ASP A 485 3.66 -1.43 -25.64
CA ASP A 485 4.30 -2.64 -26.18
C ASP A 485 3.27 -3.77 -26.24
N ALA A 486 2.91 -4.19 -27.45
CA ALA A 486 1.91 -5.22 -27.70
C ALA A 486 2.29 -6.62 -27.14
N SER A 487 3.51 -6.82 -26.66
CA SER A 487 3.94 -8.05 -25.99
C SER A 487 3.63 -8.08 -24.50
N THR A 488 3.11 -7.00 -23.93
CA THR A 488 2.75 -6.84 -22.51
C THR A 488 1.23 -6.91 -22.33
N ASN A 489 0.75 -6.81 -21.10
CA ASN A 489 -0.67 -6.59 -20.80
C ASN A 489 -1.08 -5.11 -20.84
N GLY A 490 -0.18 -4.23 -21.33
CA GLY A 490 -0.38 -2.77 -21.35
C GLY A 490 0.21 -2.04 -20.14
N TYR A 491 0.76 -2.76 -19.15
CA TYR A 491 1.26 -2.21 -17.88
C TYR A 491 2.63 -2.77 -17.50
N HIS A 492 3.31 -2.09 -16.58
CA HIS A 492 4.58 -2.53 -16.01
C HIS A 492 4.81 -1.86 -14.64
N LEU A 493 5.62 -2.50 -13.79
CA LEU A 493 6.16 -1.84 -12.59
C LEU A 493 7.19 -0.79 -13.03
N ALA A 494 7.07 0.41 -12.47
CA ALA A 494 7.92 1.56 -12.74
C ALA A 494 8.51 2.12 -11.44
N HIS A 495 9.42 3.11 -11.54
CA HIS A 495 10.04 3.80 -10.40
C HIS A 495 10.64 2.86 -9.34
N THR A 496 11.07 1.68 -9.75
CA THR A 496 11.49 0.60 -8.86
C THR A 496 12.72 0.95 -8.03
N ASN A 497 12.74 0.50 -6.77
CA ASN A 497 13.83 0.71 -5.83
C ASN A 497 14.37 -0.64 -5.28
N ASN A 498 15.60 -0.60 -4.78
CA ASN A 498 16.24 -1.76 -4.17
C ASN A 498 15.46 -2.26 -2.92
N GLY A 499 15.14 -3.54 -2.91
CA GLY A 499 14.43 -4.18 -1.81
C GLY A 499 12.92 -4.33 -2.01
N GLU A 500 12.34 -3.71 -3.04
CA GLU A 500 10.95 -3.90 -3.42
C GLU A 500 10.69 -5.30 -3.96
N TRP A 501 9.45 -5.75 -3.84
CA TRP A 501 9.05 -7.05 -4.35
C TRP A 501 7.53 -7.17 -4.53
N VAL A 502 7.14 -8.08 -5.43
CA VAL A 502 5.74 -8.48 -5.64
C VAL A 502 5.61 -9.99 -5.61
N LYS A 503 4.45 -10.49 -5.18
CA LYS A 503 4.12 -11.92 -5.15
C LYS A 503 3.01 -12.27 -6.11
N HIS A 504 3.12 -13.46 -6.70
CA HIS A 504 2.11 -14.04 -7.58
C HIS A 504 1.87 -15.48 -7.17
N THR A 505 0.62 -15.86 -6.98
CA THR A 505 0.26 -17.27 -6.93
C THR A 505 0.31 -17.84 -8.34
N VAL A 506 1.13 -18.86 -8.55
CA VAL A 506 1.34 -19.50 -9.84
C VAL A 506 0.98 -20.99 -9.77
N THR A 507 0.45 -21.53 -10.86
CA THR A 507 0.21 -22.97 -11.02
C THR A 507 1.19 -23.54 -12.03
N VAL A 508 2.13 -24.32 -11.56
CA VAL A 508 3.11 -25.04 -12.41
C VAL A 508 2.48 -26.35 -12.89
N ASN A 509 2.17 -26.41 -14.18
CA ASN A 509 1.45 -27.55 -14.76
C ASN A 509 2.29 -28.83 -14.90
N GLN A 510 3.61 -28.71 -14.95
CA GLN A 510 4.52 -29.80 -15.17
C GLN A 510 5.87 -29.54 -14.50
N SER A 511 6.40 -30.50 -13.74
CA SER A 511 7.78 -30.46 -13.25
C SER A 511 8.78 -30.57 -14.38
N GLY A 512 9.86 -29.78 -14.33
CA GLY A 512 10.92 -29.81 -15.32
C GLY A 512 11.83 -28.59 -15.29
N PHE A 513 12.76 -28.55 -16.25
CA PHE A 513 13.65 -27.41 -16.42
C PHE A 513 12.97 -26.34 -17.28
N TYR A 514 13.03 -25.12 -16.82
CA TYR A 514 12.42 -23.96 -17.47
C TYR A 514 13.49 -22.92 -17.86
N ASN A 515 13.27 -22.27 -18.99
CA ASN A 515 13.91 -21.01 -19.32
C ASN A 515 12.99 -19.88 -18.92
N ILE A 516 13.51 -18.90 -18.18
CA ILE A 516 12.78 -17.75 -17.70
C ILE A 516 13.29 -16.52 -18.45
N LYS A 517 12.43 -15.87 -19.24
CA LYS A 517 12.75 -14.60 -19.88
C LYS A 517 12.15 -13.46 -19.04
N ILE A 518 12.99 -12.53 -18.67
CA ILE A 518 12.66 -11.35 -17.87
C ILE A 518 12.56 -10.17 -18.83
N LYS A 519 11.39 -9.54 -18.93
CA LYS A 519 11.14 -8.38 -19.79
C LYS A 519 11.25 -7.10 -18.96
N PHE A 520 12.29 -6.31 -19.22
CA PHE A 520 12.60 -5.10 -18.49
C PHE A 520 13.02 -3.95 -19.39
N ALA A 521 12.90 -2.72 -18.92
CA ALA A 521 13.39 -1.53 -19.58
C ALA A 521 14.22 -0.70 -18.60
N SER A 522 15.35 -0.14 -19.07
CA SER A 522 16.23 0.68 -18.24
C SER A 522 17.06 1.63 -19.08
N LEU A 523 17.37 2.82 -18.56
CA LEU A 523 18.32 3.75 -19.20
C LEU A 523 19.78 3.34 -18.95
N GLU A 524 20.04 2.63 -17.87
CA GLU A 524 21.38 2.19 -17.44
C GLU A 524 21.46 0.66 -17.33
N SER A 525 22.67 0.14 -17.31
CA SER A 525 22.94 -1.29 -17.10
C SER A 525 23.26 -1.54 -15.64
N GLY A 526 22.83 -2.65 -15.05
CA GLY A 526 23.25 -3.06 -13.71
C GLY A 526 22.12 -3.29 -12.70
N GLY A 527 20.85 -3.15 -13.09
CA GLY A 527 19.72 -3.60 -12.27
C GLY A 527 19.84 -5.11 -11.96
N LYS A 528 19.26 -5.54 -10.87
CA LYS A 528 19.27 -6.94 -10.44
C LYS A 528 17.87 -7.38 -10.05
N ILE A 529 17.58 -8.66 -10.26
CA ILE A 529 16.31 -9.30 -9.89
C ILE A 529 16.58 -10.65 -9.25
N LYS A 530 15.73 -11.08 -8.32
CA LYS A 530 15.78 -12.41 -7.72
C LYS A 530 14.38 -13.02 -7.74
N LEU A 531 14.27 -14.31 -8.10
CA LEU A 531 13.04 -15.06 -8.11
C LEU A 531 13.07 -16.14 -7.03
N GLU A 532 12.00 -16.21 -6.24
CA GLU A 532 11.80 -17.21 -5.20
C GLU A 532 10.47 -17.92 -5.42
N LEU A 533 10.43 -19.24 -5.22
CA LEU A 533 9.18 -20.04 -5.17
C LEU A 533 9.04 -20.64 -3.77
N ASP A 534 7.92 -20.35 -3.09
CA ASP A 534 7.66 -20.76 -1.70
C ASP A 534 8.88 -20.46 -0.79
N ASP A 535 9.38 -19.21 -0.85
CA ASP A 535 10.57 -18.72 -0.14
C ASP A 535 11.90 -19.41 -0.50
N THR A 536 11.90 -20.29 -1.51
CA THR A 536 13.13 -20.91 -2.01
C THR A 536 13.66 -20.11 -3.20
N ASP A 537 14.89 -19.61 -3.09
CA ASP A 537 15.58 -18.91 -4.17
C ASP A 537 15.86 -19.87 -5.33
N ILE A 538 15.31 -19.60 -6.51
CA ILE A 538 15.46 -20.45 -7.70
C ILE A 538 16.42 -19.87 -8.74
N THR A 539 16.86 -18.61 -8.62
CA THR A 539 17.69 -17.98 -9.65
C THR A 539 18.99 -17.40 -9.12
N GLY A 540 19.11 -17.17 -7.82
CA GLY A 540 20.11 -16.24 -7.28
C GLY A 540 19.81 -14.80 -7.72
N GLN A 541 20.79 -13.91 -7.54
CA GLN A 541 20.72 -12.56 -8.07
C GLN A 541 21.03 -12.57 -9.56
N VAL A 542 20.06 -12.22 -10.37
CA VAL A 542 20.19 -12.13 -11.83
C VAL A 542 20.51 -10.71 -12.23
N SER A 543 21.69 -10.47 -12.78
CA SER A 543 22.10 -9.15 -13.28
C SER A 543 21.37 -8.83 -14.61
N LEU A 544 20.69 -7.71 -14.65
CA LEU A 544 20.01 -7.15 -15.81
C LEU A 544 21.01 -6.30 -16.61
N ILE A 545 21.82 -7.00 -17.40
CA ILE A 545 22.90 -6.37 -18.18
C ILE A 545 22.32 -5.81 -19.49
N GLY A 546 22.59 -4.56 -19.76
CA GLY A 546 22.16 -3.83 -20.95
C GLY A 546 21.20 -2.70 -20.62
N SER A 547 21.25 -1.64 -21.43
CA SER A 547 20.34 -0.52 -21.40
C SER A 547 19.37 -0.64 -22.59
N SER A 548 18.09 -0.40 -22.37
CA SER A 548 17.11 -0.28 -23.45
C SER A 548 17.12 1.14 -24.07
N GLY A 549 17.76 2.10 -23.42
CA GLY A 549 17.80 3.51 -23.82
C GLY A 549 16.45 4.25 -23.72
N ASN A 550 15.42 3.57 -23.25
CA ASN A 550 14.06 4.12 -23.12
C ASN A 550 13.26 3.34 -22.07
N TRP A 551 12.47 4.02 -21.24
CA TRP A 551 11.65 3.42 -20.20
C TRP A 551 10.49 2.53 -20.73
N ASN A 552 10.07 2.73 -21.96
CA ASN A 552 8.95 2.01 -22.61
C ASN A 552 9.41 1.05 -23.72
N TYR A 553 10.70 0.77 -23.83
CA TYR A 553 11.25 -0.21 -24.75
C TYR A 553 11.84 -1.41 -23.98
N PHE A 554 11.13 -2.53 -24.01
CA PHE A 554 11.47 -3.69 -23.17
C PHE A 554 12.45 -4.64 -23.88
N ILE A 555 13.60 -4.84 -23.28
CA ILE A 555 14.58 -5.85 -23.66
C ILE A 555 14.40 -7.12 -22.83
N THR A 556 15.15 -8.18 -23.14
CA THR A 556 14.97 -9.47 -22.47
C THR A 556 16.27 -10.00 -21.90
N LYS A 557 16.30 -10.32 -20.63
CA LYS A 557 17.31 -11.21 -20.01
C LYS A 557 16.73 -12.61 -19.92
N THR A 558 17.51 -13.64 -20.28
CA THR A 558 17.07 -15.05 -20.15
C THR A 558 17.91 -15.75 -19.10
N VAL A 559 17.27 -16.35 -18.12
CA VAL A 559 17.85 -17.33 -17.19
C VAL A 559 17.44 -18.72 -17.69
N LYS A 560 18.39 -19.65 -17.79
CA LYS A 560 18.16 -20.94 -18.42
C LYS A 560 18.24 -22.09 -17.43
N ASN A 561 17.47 -23.15 -17.71
CA ASN A 561 17.55 -24.45 -17.05
C ASN A 561 17.27 -24.38 -15.53
N ILE A 562 16.31 -23.59 -15.11
CA ILE A 562 15.83 -23.56 -13.72
C ILE A 562 14.84 -24.70 -13.51
N TYR A 563 15.10 -25.60 -12.56
CA TYR A 563 14.17 -26.66 -12.21
C TYR A 563 13.02 -26.12 -11.37
N ILE A 564 11.79 -26.43 -11.77
CA ILE A 564 10.56 -26.05 -11.07
C ILE A 564 9.67 -27.30 -10.93
N GLU A 565 9.16 -27.55 -9.73
CA GLU A 565 8.21 -28.62 -9.46
C GLU A 565 6.78 -28.23 -9.84
N ALA A 566 5.97 -29.23 -10.25
CA ALA A 566 4.55 -29.01 -10.51
C ALA A 566 3.77 -28.77 -9.22
N GLY A 567 2.79 -27.87 -9.27
CA GLY A 567 1.94 -27.53 -8.14
C GLY A 567 1.61 -26.03 -8.09
N THR A 568 0.78 -25.66 -7.15
CA THR A 568 0.51 -24.26 -6.85
C THR A 568 1.57 -23.74 -5.88
N GLN A 569 2.23 -22.66 -6.22
CA GLN A 569 3.36 -22.06 -5.49
C GLN A 569 3.24 -20.53 -5.47
N ILE A 570 3.94 -19.88 -4.55
CA ILE A 570 4.03 -18.42 -4.48
C ILE A 570 5.35 -17.97 -5.10
N LEU A 571 5.25 -17.33 -6.26
CA LEU A 571 6.39 -16.69 -6.92
C LEU A 571 6.60 -15.30 -6.34
N LYS A 572 7.72 -15.07 -5.68
CA LYS A 572 8.17 -13.76 -5.25
C LYS A 572 9.23 -13.24 -6.21
N THR A 573 9.00 -12.05 -6.74
CA THR A 573 9.92 -11.32 -7.61
C THR A 573 10.49 -10.14 -6.84
N SER A 574 11.78 -10.17 -6.51
CA SER A 574 12.48 -9.14 -5.75
C SER A 574 13.31 -8.26 -6.66
N ILE A 575 13.19 -6.94 -6.50
CA ILE A 575 13.93 -5.91 -7.21
C ILE A 575 15.15 -5.57 -6.37
N LEU A 576 16.34 -5.61 -6.98
CA LEU A 576 17.60 -5.47 -6.29
C LEU A 576 18.53 -4.54 -7.07
N GLY A 577 19.57 -4.04 -6.37
CA GLY A 577 20.58 -3.14 -6.95
C GLY A 577 20.13 -1.68 -6.97
N ASP A 578 21.07 -0.79 -7.24
CA ASP A 578 20.87 0.66 -7.11
C ASP A 578 20.46 1.32 -8.43
N ILE A 579 20.20 0.53 -9.46
CA ILE A 579 19.74 0.99 -10.78
C ILE A 579 18.25 0.75 -10.91
N THR A 580 17.49 1.81 -11.08
CA THR A 580 16.05 1.76 -11.38
C THR A 580 15.79 1.14 -12.76
N TYR A 581 14.81 0.27 -12.86
CA TYR A 581 14.36 -0.35 -14.12
C TYR A 581 12.86 -0.64 -14.07
N ASN A 582 12.23 -0.57 -15.23
CA ASN A 582 10.83 -0.97 -15.38
C ASN A 582 10.74 -2.47 -15.62
N LEU A 583 9.80 -3.15 -14.98
CA LEU A 583 9.63 -4.60 -15.07
C LEU A 583 8.22 -4.94 -15.56
N SER A 584 8.12 -5.54 -16.76
CA SER A 584 6.83 -5.86 -17.36
C SER A 584 6.35 -7.26 -16.95
N HIS A 585 7.06 -8.32 -17.36
CA HIS A 585 6.61 -9.70 -17.10
C HIS A 585 7.74 -10.71 -17.18
N LEU A 586 7.48 -11.88 -16.65
CA LEU A 586 8.30 -13.09 -16.78
C LEU A 586 7.62 -14.05 -17.75
N ILE A 587 8.41 -14.69 -18.64
CA ILE A 587 7.94 -15.72 -19.56
C ILE A 587 8.61 -17.05 -19.18
N PHE A 588 7.84 -17.99 -18.71
CA PHE A 588 8.30 -19.34 -18.38
C PHE A 588 8.05 -20.26 -19.56
N SER A 589 9.10 -20.91 -20.07
CA SER A 589 8.99 -21.90 -21.12
C SER A 589 9.82 -23.15 -20.77
N LEU A 590 9.30 -24.34 -21.05
CA LEU A 590 10.10 -25.57 -20.87
C LEU A 590 11.39 -25.46 -21.68
N SER A 591 12.50 -25.84 -21.07
CA SER A 591 13.78 -25.91 -21.75
C SER A 591 13.78 -27.06 -22.79
N GLU A 592 14.18 -26.78 -24.04
CA GLU A 592 14.35 -27.80 -25.07
C GLU A 592 15.47 -28.81 -24.70
N ASN A 593 16.48 -28.30 -23.95
CA ASN A 593 17.54 -29.11 -23.41
C ASN A 593 17.19 -29.46 -21.95
N GLN A 594 16.57 -30.59 -21.75
CA GLN A 594 16.56 -31.31 -20.46
C GLN A 594 17.98 -31.86 -20.24
N SER A 595 18.99 -30.95 -20.35
CA SER A 595 20.39 -31.30 -20.44
C SER A 595 20.86 -32.04 -19.21
N SER A 596 21.50 -33.18 -19.45
CA SER A 596 22.29 -33.90 -18.44
C SER A 596 23.56 -33.14 -18.01
N GLU A 597 23.88 -31.98 -18.55
CA GLU A 597 25.05 -31.18 -18.23
C GLU A 597 24.79 -30.38 -16.95
N PHE A 598 25.71 -30.46 -16.02
CA PHE A 598 25.71 -29.66 -14.81
C PHE A 598 26.85 -28.65 -14.87
N LYS A 599 26.59 -27.36 -14.92
CA LYS A 599 27.58 -26.32 -15.20
C LYS A 599 27.33 -25.01 -14.45
N ILE A 600 28.43 -24.29 -14.25
CA ILE A 600 28.38 -22.89 -13.78
C ILE A 600 27.82 -22.02 -14.90
N ILE A 601 26.84 -21.19 -14.59
CA ILE A 601 26.16 -20.29 -15.54
C ILE A 601 26.40 -18.81 -15.25
N GLU A 602 26.76 -18.49 -14.00
CA GLU A 602 27.03 -17.11 -13.55
C GLU A 602 28.00 -17.11 -12.36
N ALA A 603 28.80 -16.07 -12.27
CA ALA A 603 29.63 -15.79 -11.09
C ALA A 603 29.73 -14.27 -10.89
N GLU A 604 29.53 -13.82 -9.65
CA GLU A 604 29.63 -12.40 -9.30
C GLU A 604 30.28 -12.22 -7.92
N THR A 605 30.82 -11.02 -7.66
CA THR A 605 31.38 -10.70 -6.33
C THR A 605 30.26 -10.61 -5.29
N GLY A 606 30.50 -11.15 -4.10
CA GLY A 606 29.57 -11.04 -2.96
C GLY A 606 29.52 -9.62 -2.39
N SER A 607 28.42 -9.29 -1.74
CA SER A 607 28.21 -7.99 -1.08
C SER A 607 29.13 -7.73 0.11
N ASP A 608 29.88 -8.74 0.57
CA ASP A 608 30.89 -8.65 1.60
C ASP A 608 32.27 -8.23 1.07
N GLU A 609 32.39 -8.05 -0.26
CA GLU A 609 33.63 -7.67 -0.96
C GLU A 609 34.78 -8.68 -0.75
N GLN A 610 34.50 -9.86 -0.22
CA GLN A 610 35.50 -10.92 0.10
C GLN A 610 35.02 -12.30 -0.36
N SER A 611 33.91 -12.39 -1.07
CA SER A 611 33.43 -13.65 -1.62
C SER A 611 33.05 -13.55 -3.08
N ILE A 612 32.90 -14.69 -3.75
CA ILE A 612 32.34 -14.85 -5.07
C ILE A 612 31.14 -15.79 -4.97
N VAL A 613 30.01 -15.34 -5.46
CA VAL A 613 28.78 -16.12 -5.58
C VAL A 613 28.76 -16.76 -6.95
N VAL A 614 28.74 -18.09 -7.00
CA VAL A 614 28.74 -18.89 -8.23
C VAL A 614 27.37 -19.55 -8.37
N THR A 615 26.70 -19.39 -9.51
CA THR A 615 25.39 -19.97 -9.79
C THR A 615 25.53 -21.12 -10.80
N THR A 616 24.90 -22.24 -10.50
CA THR A 616 24.85 -23.43 -11.36
C THR A 616 23.48 -23.59 -12.01
N ASN A 617 23.41 -24.30 -13.13
CA ASN A 617 22.15 -24.55 -13.88
C ASN A 617 21.25 -25.62 -13.26
N GLN A 618 21.71 -26.32 -12.23
CA GLN A 618 20.96 -27.35 -11.48
C GLN A 618 21.21 -27.21 -10.00
N PRO A 619 20.28 -27.67 -9.14
CA PRO A 619 20.50 -27.69 -7.69
C PRO A 619 21.66 -28.59 -7.29
N ILE A 620 22.46 -28.14 -6.32
CA ILE A 620 23.66 -28.82 -5.84
C ILE A 620 23.29 -29.81 -4.73
N ALA A 621 23.73 -31.09 -4.84
CA ALA A 621 23.44 -32.11 -3.85
C ALA A 621 24.36 -32.06 -2.63
N ASN A 622 25.59 -31.56 -2.79
CA ASN A 622 26.63 -31.58 -1.75
C ASN A 622 26.30 -30.59 -0.62
N GLU A 623 26.67 -30.97 0.61
CA GLU A 623 26.63 -30.10 1.78
C GLU A 623 28.04 -29.65 2.24
N THR A 624 29.10 -30.21 1.65
CA THR A 624 30.50 -29.87 1.92
C THR A 624 31.28 -29.85 0.61
N PHE A 625 32.27 -28.96 0.51
CA PHE A 625 33.02 -28.69 -0.72
C PHE A 625 34.51 -28.65 -0.44
N ASP A 626 35.32 -29.03 -1.44
CA ASP A 626 36.76 -28.88 -1.42
C ASP A 626 37.17 -27.57 -2.13
N ALA A 627 37.70 -26.61 -1.37
CA ALA A 627 38.09 -25.31 -1.92
C ALA A 627 39.18 -25.42 -3.00
N SER A 628 39.97 -26.54 -3.01
CA SER A 628 41.01 -26.78 -4.03
C SER A 628 40.45 -27.06 -5.42
N GLU A 629 39.15 -27.36 -5.57
CA GLU A 629 38.51 -27.54 -6.88
C GLU A 629 38.31 -26.20 -7.61
N PHE A 630 38.46 -25.05 -6.91
CA PHE A 630 38.30 -23.71 -7.43
C PHE A 630 39.62 -22.92 -7.42
N THR A 631 39.90 -22.23 -8.52
CA THR A 631 40.98 -21.26 -8.59
C THR A 631 40.45 -19.92 -9.05
N VAL A 632 40.59 -18.90 -8.24
CA VAL A 632 40.19 -17.53 -8.57
C VAL A 632 41.42 -16.74 -8.98
N TYR A 633 41.29 -15.96 -10.04
CA TYR A 633 42.32 -15.03 -10.46
C TYR A 633 41.80 -13.60 -10.35
N VAL A 634 42.57 -12.76 -9.65
CA VAL A 634 42.32 -11.33 -9.53
C VAL A 634 43.46 -10.59 -10.26
N ASN A 635 43.13 -9.83 -11.28
CA ASN A 635 44.13 -9.13 -12.14
C ASN A 635 45.21 -10.08 -12.67
N ASN A 636 44.83 -11.29 -13.11
CA ASN A 636 45.67 -12.39 -13.59
C ASN A 636 46.62 -12.98 -12.53
N SER A 637 46.43 -12.70 -11.24
CA SER A 637 47.16 -13.35 -10.14
C SER A 637 46.21 -14.26 -9.35
N SER A 638 46.69 -15.46 -8.99
CA SER A 638 45.89 -16.40 -8.20
C SER A 638 45.61 -15.84 -6.80
N ALA A 639 44.31 -15.84 -6.43
CA ALA A 639 43.81 -15.51 -5.10
C ALA A 639 43.50 -16.79 -4.32
N THR A 640 43.74 -16.76 -3.01
CA THR A 640 43.49 -17.92 -2.16
C THR A 640 41.96 -18.02 -1.84
N VAL A 641 41.32 -19.15 -2.22
CA VAL A 641 39.99 -19.52 -1.77
C VAL A 641 40.14 -20.21 -0.42
N THR A 642 39.59 -19.62 0.63
CA THR A 642 39.72 -20.11 2.01
C THR A 642 38.67 -21.16 2.37
N SER A 643 37.46 -21.03 1.84
CA SER A 643 36.36 -22.00 1.98
C SER A 643 35.37 -21.87 0.84
N VAL A 644 34.58 -22.94 0.63
CA VAL A 644 33.43 -22.98 -0.27
C VAL A 644 32.24 -23.46 0.52
N GLU A 645 31.13 -22.73 0.41
CA GLU A 645 29.90 -23.02 1.14
C GLU A 645 28.72 -23.02 0.16
N LYS A 646 27.64 -23.76 0.52
CA LYS A 646 26.38 -23.72 -0.21
C LYS A 646 25.69 -22.39 0.12
N GLY A 647 25.24 -21.70 -0.92
CA GLY A 647 24.45 -20.50 -0.73
C GLY A 647 23.05 -20.78 -0.19
N THR A 648 22.29 -19.74 0.06
CA THR A 648 20.88 -19.83 0.46
C THR A 648 19.99 -20.46 -0.61
N ASN A 649 20.35 -20.28 -1.88
CA ASN A 649 19.79 -20.99 -3.02
C ASN A 649 20.49 -22.35 -3.20
N SER A 650 19.70 -23.39 -3.47
CA SER A 650 20.22 -24.74 -3.71
C SER A 650 21.15 -24.85 -4.92
N SER A 651 21.13 -23.89 -5.84
CA SER A 651 21.99 -23.83 -7.04
C SER A 651 23.16 -22.88 -6.92
N THR A 652 23.49 -22.36 -5.72
CA THR A 652 24.59 -21.41 -5.53
C THR A 652 25.68 -21.93 -4.60
N LEU A 653 26.94 -21.54 -4.90
CA LEU A 653 28.11 -21.70 -4.05
C LEU A 653 28.67 -20.31 -3.69
N ILE A 654 29.19 -20.20 -2.49
CA ILE A 654 29.89 -19.00 -2.02
C ILE A 654 31.38 -19.39 -1.82
N LEU A 655 32.26 -18.77 -2.60
CA LEU A 655 33.69 -18.94 -2.52
C LEU A 655 34.27 -17.80 -1.66
N ASN A 656 34.71 -18.07 -0.46
CA ASN A 656 35.33 -17.08 0.43
C ASN A 656 36.80 -16.91 0.11
N LEU A 657 37.27 -15.67 -0.01
CA LEU A 657 38.65 -15.32 -0.36
C LEU A 657 39.44 -14.86 0.86
N GLU A 658 40.78 -14.97 0.80
CA GLU A 658 41.67 -14.48 1.85
C GLU A 658 41.74 -12.95 1.89
N ASN A 659 41.67 -12.28 0.72
CA ASN A 659 41.81 -10.83 0.58
C ASN A 659 40.53 -10.20 0.07
N LEU A 660 40.31 -8.93 0.42
CA LEU A 660 39.23 -8.11 -0.12
C LEU A 660 39.46 -7.84 -1.60
N LEU A 661 38.38 -7.78 -2.34
CA LEU A 661 38.28 -7.36 -3.72
C LEU A 661 37.98 -5.86 -3.79
N THR A 662 38.31 -5.23 -4.93
CA THR A 662 38.04 -3.82 -5.17
C THR A 662 37.22 -3.61 -6.45
N GLU A 663 36.61 -2.46 -6.62
CA GLU A 663 35.75 -2.11 -7.76
C GLU A 663 36.48 -2.20 -9.14
N ASN A 664 37.81 -2.08 -9.15
CA ASN A 664 38.61 -2.13 -10.38
C ASN A 664 39.19 -3.51 -10.70
N ASP A 665 38.91 -4.55 -9.88
CA ASP A 665 39.44 -5.86 -10.08
C ASP A 665 38.80 -6.58 -11.28
N ASN A 666 39.64 -7.14 -12.14
CA ASN A 666 39.26 -8.05 -13.20
C ASN A 666 39.39 -9.49 -12.66
N ILE A 667 38.25 -10.19 -12.51
CA ILE A 667 38.21 -11.45 -11.80
C ILE A 667 37.75 -12.56 -12.75
N THR A 668 38.47 -13.69 -12.72
CA THR A 668 38.10 -14.93 -13.44
C THR A 668 38.19 -16.14 -12.53
N LEU A 669 37.43 -17.18 -12.88
CA LEU A 669 37.28 -18.40 -12.12
C LEU A 669 37.58 -19.63 -12.99
N ASP A 670 38.44 -20.51 -12.47
CA ASP A 670 38.57 -21.89 -12.96
C ASP A 670 37.94 -22.84 -11.95
N CYS A 671 37.29 -23.90 -12.43
CA CYS A 671 36.83 -25.00 -11.60
C CYS A 671 37.20 -26.31 -12.26
N ILE A 672 37.88 -27.21 -11.52
CA ILE A 672 38.14 -28.57 -11.91
C ILE A 672 37.40 -29.45 -10.89
N SER A 673 36.17 -29.81 -11.22
CA SER A 673 35.28 -30.47 -10.30
C SER A 673 35.43 -32.00 -10.39
N ASN A 674 35.72 -32.59 -9.24
CA ASN A 674 35.75 -34.09 -9.13
C ASN A 674 34.66 -34.61 -8.18
N SER A 675 34.10 -33.72 -7.32
CA SER A 675 33.23 -34.15 -6.23
C SER A 675 31.87 -33.46 -6.23
N ILE A 676 31.73 -32.32 -6.90
CA ILE A 676 30.49 -31.54 -6.88
C ILE A 676 29.47 -32.16 -7.83
N THR A 677 28.30 -32.54 -7.29
CA THR A 677 27.22 -33.19 -8.05
C THR A 677 25.92 -32.41 -7.92
N SER A 678 25.12 -32.43 -8.98
CA SER A 678 23.76 -31.95 -8.93
C SER A 678 22.83 -32.89 -8.16
N SER A 679 21.68 -32.41 -7.73
CA SER A 679 20.63 -33.21 -7.10
C SER A 679 20.12 -34.36 -8.01
N PHE A 680 20.48 -34.32 -9.28
CA PHE A 680 20.19 -35.36 -10.28
C PHE A 680 21.39 -36.33 -10.51
N GLY A 681 22.48 -36.19 -9.73
CA GLY A 681 23.64 -37.08 -9.76
C GLY A 681 24.61 -36.81 -10.93
N VAL A 682 24.52 -35.63 -11.57
CA VAL A 682 25.46 -35.21 -12.65
C VAL A 682 26.62 -34.45 -12.00
N VAL A 683 27.86 -34.76 -12.39
CA VAL A 683 29.08 -34.07 -11.92
C VAL A 683 29.19 -32.71 -12.59
N LEU A 684 29.63 -31.69 -11.86
CA LEU A 684 29.83 -30.33 -12.37
C LEU A 684 30.92 -30.32 -13.46
N ASP A 685 30.63 -29.69 -14.60
CA ASP A 685 31.56 -29.59 -15.72
C ASP A 685 32.76 -28.71 -15.36
N ASP A 686 33.94 -29.06 -15.80
CA ASP A 686 35.15 -28.26 -15.68
C ASP A 686 35.02 -26.97 -16.48
N ILE A 687 35.47 -25.84 -15.88
CA ILE A 687 35.55 -24.56 -16.56
C ILE A 687 36.93 -23.90 -16.38
N SER A 688 37.31 -23.05 -17.32
CA SER A 688 38.47 -22.18 -17.18
C SER A 688 38.23 -20.77 -17.71
N ASN A 689 38.86 -19.78 -17.10
CA ASN A 689 38.71 -18.38 -17.40
C ASN A 689 37.23 -17.89 -17.42
N PHE A 690 36.38 -18.44 -16.54
CA PHE A 690 35.00 -18.00 -16.45
C PHE A 690 34.98 -16.58 -15.86
N PRO A 691 34.33 -15.61 -16.53
CA PRO A 691 34.32 -14.24 -16.02
C PRO A 691 33.46 -14.13 -14.76
N VAL A 692 33.97 -13.44 -13.75
CA VAL A 692 33.24 -13.04 -12.56
C VAL A 692 32.81 -11.59 -12.72
N PHE A 693 31.51 -11.34 -12.62
CA PHE A 693 30.98 -9.99 -12.68
C PHE A 693 31.30 -9.24 -11.37
N ASN A 694 32.08 -8.18 -11.49
CA ASN A 694 32.45 -7.37 -10.34
C ASN A 694 31.37 -6.34 -10.01
N THR A 695 30.68 -6.49 -8.87
CA THR A 695 29.59 -5.65 -8.39
C THR A 695 30.01 -4.70 -7.28
N ILE A 696 31.31 -4.65 -6.97
CA ILE A 696 31.84 -3.86 -5.85
C ILE A 696 31.79 -2.38 -6.22
N ILE A 697 31.37 -1.57 -5.27
CA ILE A 697 31.29 -0.11 -5.37
C ILE A 697 32.40 0.53 -4.53
N ASP A 698 32.86 1.72 -4.92
CA ASP A 698 33.82 2.48 -4.14
C ASP A 698 33.26 2.87 -2.76
N ARG A 699 34.10 2.82 -1.72
CA ARG A 699 33.71 3.13 -0.35
C ARG A 699 34.76 3.95 0.38
N ASN A 700 34.30 4.90 1.18
CA ASN A 700 35.17 5.64 2.09
C ASN A 700 35.55 4.76 3.29
N ASP A 701 36.87 4.62 3.54
CA ASP A 701 37.37 3.85 4.67
C ASP A 701 37.28 4.62 6.00
N ILE A 702 36.81 3.95 7.05
CA ILE A 702 36.81 4.42 8.43
C ILE A 702 37.77 3.51 9.26
N PRO A 703 38.84 4.07 9.92
CA PRO A 703 39.17 5.49 10.09
C PRO A 703 39.61 6.18 8.81
N GLY A 704 39.20 7.46 8.63
CA GLY A 704 39.54 8.27 7.47
C GLY A 704 38.64 9.50 7.33
N ILE A 705 38.95 10.30 6.32
CA ILE A 705 38.20 11.52 5.99
C ILE A 705 37.19 11.21 4.88
N ILE A 706 35.97 11.66 5.07
CA ILE A 706 34.90 11.64 4.09
C ILE A 706 34.63 13.10 3.69
N GLU A 707 34.96 13.44 2.46
CA GLU A 707 34.65 14.77 1.90
C GLU A 707 33.14 14.87 1.73
N ALA A 708 32.54 15.99 2.16
CA ALA A 708 31.09 16.11 2.24
C ALA A 708 30.41 16.15 0.87
N GLU A 709 31.12 16.57 -0.17
CA GLU A 709 30.64 16.57 -1.56
C GLU A 709 30.64 15.17 -2.22
N ASN A 710 31.33 14.18 -1.65
CA ASN A 710 31.47 12.84 -2.20
C ASN A 710 30.32 11.93 -1.74
N PHE A 711 29.09 12.42 -1.75
CA PHE A 711 27.90 11.63 -1.45
C PHE A 711 27.46 10.78 -2.64
N GLU A 712 26.91 9.60 -2.36
CA GLU A 712 26.26 8.73 -3.35
C GLU A 712 24.83 9.20 -3.65
N MET A 713 24.12 9.63 -2.60
CA MET A 713 22.76 10.11 -2.67
C MET A 713 22.56 11.34 -1.79
N GLN A 714 21.73 12.27 -2.24
CA GLN A 714 21.36 13.44 -1.44
C GLN A 714 19.97 13.98 -1.81
N SER A 715 19.41 14.79 -0.92
CA SER A 715 18.21 15.57 -1.17
C SER A 715 18.33 16.94 -0.52
N GLY A 716 18.03 17.99 -1.28
CA GLY A 716 17.94 19.37 -0.82
C GLY A 716 19.25 20.12 -0.63
N LEU A 717 20.41 19.46 -0.77
CA LEU A 717 21.74 20.04 -0.59
C LEU A 717 22.29 20.61 -1.91
N GLU A 718 23.09 21.67 -1.84
CA GLU A 718 23.80 22.22 -2.99
C GLU A 718 25.32 22.24 -2.73
N LEU A 719 26.11 22.14 -3.80
CA LEU A 719 27.56 22.20 -3.75
C LEU A 719 28.05 23.60 -4.06
N GLU A 720 29.05 24.08 -3.31
CA GLU A 720 29.71 25.33 -3.54
C GLU A 720 31.25 25.20 -3.41
N ASN A 721 31.99 26.12 -4.01
CA ASN A 721 33.45 26.10 -3.92
C ASN A 721 33.91 26.35 -2.48
N CYS A 722 34.75 25.47 -1.97
CA CYS A 722 35.31 25.54 -0.62
C CYS A 722 36.57 26.39 -0.58
N SER A 723 36.63 27.34 0.37
CA SER A 723 37.83 28.17 0.61
C SER A 723 38.75 27.63 1.71
N ASP A 724 38.42 26.45 2.28
CA ASP A 724 39.23 25.84 3.32
C ASP A 724 40.59 25.34 2.80
N THR A 725 41.48 24.97 3.71
CA THR A 725 42.77 24.35 3.36
C THR A 725 42.50 23.06 2.59
N ASN A 726 43.08 22.90 1.44
CA ASN A 726 42.98 21.86 0.41
C ASN A 726 41.93 22.12 -0.68
N GLY A 727 41.07 23.16 -0.59
CA GLY A 727 40.11 23.50 -1.64
C GLY A 727 38.98 22.46 -1.78
N GLY A 728 38.53 22.22 -3.00
CA GLY A 728 37.40 21.30 -3.29
C GLY A 728 36.07 22.00 -3.29
N GLN A 729 35.04 21.24 -2.96
CA GLN A 729 33.67 21.72 -2.76
C GLN A 729 33.23 21.43 -1.31
N ASN A 730 32.12 22.00 -0.92
CA ASN A 730 31.45 21.70 0.34
C ASN A 730 29.93 21.62 0.10
N ILE A 731 29.22 20.91 0.92
CA ILE A 731 27.76 21.00 0.93
C ILE A 731 27.34 22.28 1.63
N GLY A 732 26.34 22.96 1.08
CA GLY A 732 25.74 24.18 1.60
C GLY A 732 24.23 24.21 1.38
N TYR A 733 23.61 25.40 1.59
CA TYR A 733 22.18 25.68 1.43
C TYR A 733 21.29 24.73 2.25
N THR A 734 21.83 24.22 3.35
CA THR A 734 21.18 23.20 4.18
C THR A 734 19.85 23.68 4.79
N SER A 735 18.80 22.83 4.70
CA SER A 735 17.47 23.04 5.24
C SER A 735 16.98 21.84 6.06
N PRO A 736 16.06 21.99 7.02
CA PRO A 736 15.53 20.86 7.78
C PRO A 736 14.90 19.80 6.84
N GLY A 737 15.33 18.54 7.01
CA GLY A 737 14.88 17.41 6.18
C GLY A 737 15.84 17.03 5.05
N ASP A 738 16.84 17.87 4.73
CA ASP A 738 17.87 17.52 3.75
C ASP A 738 18.75 16.39 4.28
N TYR A 739 19.33 15.60 3.36
CA TYR A 739 20.24 14.52 3.74
C TYR A 739 21.31 14.25 2.69
N ALA A 740 22.40 13.60 3.10
CA ALA A 740 23.40 12.99 2.24
C ALA A 740 23.74 11.58 2.73
N GLU A 741 24.03 10.66 1.80
CA GLU A 741 24.44 9.30 2.07
C GLU A 741 25.78 8.99 1.44
N TYR A 742 26.63 8.27 2.19
CA TYR A 742 28.00 7.91 1.80
C TYR A 742 28.18 6.41 2.00
N ASN A 743 28.70 5.71 1.00
CA ASN A 743 29.15 4.34 1.17
C ASN A 743 30.42 4.31 1.99
N VAL A 744 30.41 3.58 3.12
CA VAL A 744 31.56 3.52 4.04
C VAL A 744 31.91 2.09 4.44
N ARG A 745 33.22 1.87 4.71
CA ARG A 745 33.73 0.64 5.28
C ARG A 745 34.40 0.93 6.62
N VAL A 746 33.89 0.38 7.71
CA VAL A 746 34.53 0.42 9.02
C VAL A 746 35.54 -0.73 9.10
N ASN A 747 36.83 -0.43 9.13
CA ASN A 747 37.92 -1.44 9.10
C ASN A 747 38.24 -2.01 10.47
N THR A 748 38.02 -1.25 11.54
CA THR A 748 38.54 -1.62 12.88
C THR A 748 37.46 -1.43 13.94
N LYS A 749 37.26 -2.43 14.80
CA LYS A 749 36.42 -2.28 15.99
C LYS A 749 37.09 -1.35 16.99
N GLY A 750 36.44 -0.25 17.35
CA GLY A 750 37.06 0.71 18.22
C GLY A 750 36.11 1.80 18.74
N ILE A 751 36.70 2.67 19.57
CA ILE A 751 36.11 3.93 19.98
C ILE A 751 36.62 5.01 19.05
N TYR A 752 35.74 5.79 18.47
CA TYR A 752 36.06 6.81 17.48
C TYR A 752 35.65 8.20 17.95
N ASN A 753 36.45 9.19 17.55
CA ASN A 753 36.08 10.60 17.55
C ASN A 753 35.68 11.01 16.13
N ILE A 754 34.55 11.67 15.98
CA ILE A 754 34.07 12.18 14.68
C ILE A 754 34.27 13.70 14.66
N LYS A 755 35.15 14.17 13.79
CA LYS A 755 35.38 15.59 13.55
C LYS A 755 34.57 16.02 12.34
N SER A 756 33.87 17.15 12.45
CA SER A 756 33.09 17.74 11.38
C SER A 756 33.59 19.17 11.09
N ARG A 757 33.96 19.45 9.85
CA ARG A 757 34.50 20.74 9.41
C ARG A 757 33.34 21.60 8.89
N ILE A 758 32.93 22.56 9.68
CA ILE A 758 31.71 23.36 9.42
C ILE A 758 32.02 24.85 9.25
N ALA A 759 31.14 25.56 8.52
CA ALA A 759 31.11 27.02 8.49
C ALA A 759 29.65 27.51 8.61
N SER A 760 29.44 28.67 9.25
CA SER A 760 28.11 29.25 9.43
C SER A 760 28.20 30.76 9.67
N ASP A 761 27.34 31.52 8.98
CA ASP A 761 27.31 32.99 9.09
C ASP A 761 26.37 33.50 10.21
N GLY A 762 26.68 33.10 11.45
CA GLY A 762 25.95 33.55 12.64
C GLY A 762 24.64 32.80 12.95
N GLN A 763 24.35 31.75 12.23
CA GLN A 763 23.23 30.83 12.49
C GLN A 763 23.69 29.58 13.24
N TYR A 764 22.76 28.92 13.93
CA TYR A 764 23.01 27.63 14.57
C TYR A 764 22.26 26.57 13.78
N GLY A 765 23.00 25.63 13.17
CA GLY A 765 22.45 24.47 12.50
C GLY A 765 22.60 23.22 13.35
N LYS A 766 22.01 22.14 12.89
CA LYS A 766 22.09 20.85 13.56
C LYS A 766 21.96 19.73 12.54
N PHE A 767 22.81 18.71 12.62
CA PHE A 767 22.67 17.49 11.84
C PHE A 767 22.92 16.24 12.68
N GLY A 768 22.34 15.12 12.27
CA GLY A 768 22.52 13.81 12.87
C GLY A 768 23.31 12.89 11.94
N LEU A 769 24.09 11.97 12.50
CA LEU A 769 24.79 10.93 11.75
C LEU A 769 24.28 9.54 12.16
N VAL A 770 23.99 8.69 11.16
CA VAL A 770 23.47 7.33 11.35
C VAL A 770 24.25 6.38 10.45
N LEU A 771 24.73 5.26 10.98
CA LEU A 771 25.24 4.13 10.19
C LEU A 771 24.11 3.12 9.98
N ILE A 772 23.90 2.71 8.73
CA ILE A 772 22.86 1.76 8.32
C ILE A 772 23.58 0.52 7.74
N ASP A 773 23.32 -0.66 8.30
CA ASP A 773 23.89 -1.91 7.78
C ASP A 773 23.07 -2.49 6.63
N ALA A 774 23.56 -3.56 5.99
CA ALA A 774 22.86 -4.25 4.90
C ALA A 774 21.47 -4.82 5.28
N ASN A 775 21.18 -5.00 6.57
CA ASN A 775 19.88 -5.45 7.09
C ASN A 775 19.00 -4.29 7.54
N GLN A 776 19.33 -3.05 7.15
CA GLN A 776 18.62 -1.82 7.54
C GLN A 776 18.63 -1.52 9.04
N ASN A 777 19.50 -2.15 9.82
CA ASN A 777 19.66 -1.80 11.23
C ASN A 777 20.43 -0.49 11.35
N GLN A 778 19.88 0.44 12.11
CA GLN A 778 20.43 1.79 12.29
C GLN A 778 21.22 1.92 13.58
N THR A 779 22.46 2.43 13.48
CA THR A 779 23.28 2.84 14.62
C THR A 779 23.38 4.36 14.64
N ASN A 780 22.70 5.00 15.57
CA ASN A 780 22.72 6.46 15.72
C ASN A 780 24.05 6.90 16.35
N LEU A 781 24.80 7.74 15.64
CA LEU A 781 26.06 8.33 16.08
C LEU A 781 25.87 9.69 16.79
N GLY A 782 24.61 10.11 17.01
CA GLY A 782 24.28 11.34 17.71
C GLY A 782 24.12 12.55 16.79
N ASN A 783 23.84 13.68 17.41
CA ASN A 783 23.62 14.94 16.72
C ASN A 783 24.79 15.90 16.99
N VAL A 784 25.19 16.62 15.95
CA VAL A 784 26.17 17.71 16.00
C VAL A 784 25.42 19.03 15.93
N ASN A 785 25.58 19.88 16.92
CA ASN A 785 25.11 21.26 16.91
C ASN A 785 26.22 22.13 16.35
N THR A 786 25.98 22.87 15.30
CA THR A 786 26.95 23.79 14.71
C THR A 786 27.05 25.08 15.53
N ILE A 787 28.11 25.84 15.30
CA ILE A 787 28.35 27.13 15.95
C ILE A 787 28.51 28.22 14.88
N ALA A 788 28.22 29.46 15.25
CA ALA A 788 28.52 30.61 14.39
C ALA A 788 30.02 30.76 14.20
N THR A 789 30.49 30.69 12.96
CA THR A 789 31.92 30.84 12.61
C THR A 789 32.20 32.23 12.03
N GLY A 790 31.16 33.06 11.79
CA GLY A 790 31.26 34.41 11.27
C GLY A 790 31.42 34.52 9.75
N GLY A 791 30.98 33.48 9.03
CA GLY A 791 30.91 33.50 7.56
C GLY A 791 30.75 32.08 7.01
N TRP A 792 30.08 31.96 5.86
CA TRP A 792 29.83 30.70 5.14
C TRP A 792 31.08 29.96 4.68
N GLN A 793 32.22 30.62 4.69
CA GLN A 793 33.51 30.05 4.32
C GLN A 793 34.59 30.26 5.42
N ASN A 794 34.16 30.57 6.65
CA ASN A 794 35.03 30.60 7.84
C ASN A 794 34.88 29.27 8.58
N TRP A 795 35.90 28.44 8.45
CA TRP A 795 35.82 27.04 8.83
C TRP A 795 36.28 26.78 10.26
N PHE A 796 35.51 25.94 10.96
CA PHE A 796 35.79 25.47 12.31
C PHE A 796 35.53 23.95 12.44
N THR A 797 36.37 23.25 13.21
CA THR A 797 36.22 21.80 13.41
C THR A 797 35.52 21.54 14.74
N LEU A 798 34.37 20.85 14.68
CA LEU A 798 33.67 20.30 15.82
C LEU A 798 34.07 18.85 16.03
N THR A 799 34.14 18.38 17.30
CA THR A 799 34.44 16.98 17.64
C THR A 799 33.31 16.39 18.45
N SER A 800 32.82 15.23 18.02
CA SER A 800 31.92 14.36 18.77
C SER A 800 32.68 13.10 19.16
N SER A 801 32.71 12.73 20.42
CA SER A 801 33.60 11.68 20.95
C SER A 801 32.86 10.47 21.48
N ASN A 802 33.59 9.34 21.64
CA ASN A 802 33.15 8.10 22.25
C ASN A 802 32.12 7.30 21.43
N HIS A 803 32.25 7.25 20.11
CA HIS A 803 31.42 6.42 19.24
C HIS A 803 32.02 5.03 19.08
N THR A 804 31.31 3.98 19.50
CA THR A 804 31.79 2.61 19.29
C THR A 804 31.34 2.12 17.92
N LEU A 805 32.30 1.85 17.02
CA LEU A 805 32.01 1.30 15.71
C LEU A 805 32.53 -0.14 15.59
N TYR A 806 31.86 -0.93 14.75
CA TYR A 806 32.19 -2.32 14.47
C TYR A 806 32.60 -2.47 13.00
N PRO A 807 33.53 -3.38 12.67
CA PRO A 807 33.90 -3.66 11.29
C PRO A 807 32.69 -4.09 10.46
N GLY A 808 32.58 -3.59 9.24
CA GLY A 808 31.48 -3.89 8.33
C GLY A 808 31.32 -2.83 7.26
N LEU A 809 30.39 -3.12 6.34
CA LEU A 809 29.97 -2.24 5.27
C LEU A 809 28.68 -1.54 5.67
N TYR A 810 28.64 -0.22 5.49
CA TYR A 810 27.51 0.60 5.94
C TYR A 810 27.22 1.71 4.94
N THR A 811 26.01 2.22 4.99
CA THR A 811 25.67 3.57 4.50
C THR A 811 25.74 4.54 5.69
N LEU A 812 26.58 5.55 5.61
CA LEU A 812 26.59 6.67 6.56
C LEU A 812 25.60 7.72 6.06
N ARG A 813 24.54 7.96 6.81
CA ARG A 813 23.56 8.99 6.48
C ARG A 813 23.72 10.20 7.39
N LEU A 814 23.90 11.36 6.77
CA LEU A 814 23.82 12.67 7.40
C LEU A 814 22.40 13.21 7.20
N ASN A 815 21.72 13.56 8.28
CA ASN A 815 20.38 14.16 8.25
C ASN A 815 20.46 15.59 8.78
N VAL A 816 20.01 16.56 8.01
CA VAL A 816 19.90 17.96 8.46
C VAL A 816 18.64 18.11 9.31
N ILE A 817 18.83 18.47 10.58
CA ILE A 817 17.74 18.70 11.55
C ILE A 817 17.39 20.19 11.59
N ASP A 818 18.39 21.06 11.64
CA ASP A 818 18.25 22.50 11.51
C ASP A 818 19.31 22.99 10.51
N GLY A 819 18.90 23.73 9.49
CA GLY A 819 19.79 24.21 8.43
C GLY A 819 20.65 25.42 8.86
N GLY A 820 21.34 26.04 7.91
CA GLY A 820 22.14 27.24 8.12
C GLY A 820 23.61 26.98 8.45
N PHE A 821 24.16 25.92 7.89
CA PHE A 821 25.58 25.57 7.96
C PHE A 821 26.09 25.02 6.63
N ASN A 822 27.39 25.13 6.41
CA ASN A 822 28.15 24.43 5.39
C ASN A 822 28.97 23.31 6.05
N LEU A 823 29.18 22.21 5.38
CA LEU A 823 30.05 21.11 5.80
C LEU A 823 31.03 20.78 4.70
N ASN A 824 32.34 20.74 5.05
CA ASN A 824 33.43 20.43 4.12
C ASN A 824 33.80 18.93 4.17
N TRP A 825 34.03 18.41 5.37
CA TRP A 825 34.38 17.01 5.55
C TRP A 825 34.00 16.48 6.94
N MET A 826 33.95 15.15 7.06
CA MET A 826 33.86 14.41 8.31
C MET A 826 35.08 13.48 8.45
N ASP A 827 35.82 13.57 9.55
CA ASP A 827 36.99 12.74 9.83
C ASP A 827 36.69 11.80 11.00
N PHE A 828 36.82 10.51 10.77
CA PHE A 828 36.60 9.44 11.73
C PHE A 828 37.96 8.96 12.28
N GLU A 829 38.38 9.50 13.40
CA GLU A 829 39.63 9.14 14.04
C GLU A 829 39.44 7.99 15.04
N LEU A 830 40.19 6.92 14.90
CA LEU A 830 40.26 5.84 15.87
C LEU A 830 41.00 6.30 17.13
N GLU A 831 40.26 6.46 18.25
CA GLU A 831 40.84 6.83 19.54
C GLU A 831 41.40 5.63 20.30
N GLN A 832 40.64 4.53 20.28
CA GLN A 832 41.02 3.30 20.98
C GLN A 832 40.52 2.08 20.21
N GLU A 833 41.46 1.18 19.82
CA GLU A 833 41.07 -0.12 19.27
C GLU A 833 40.52 -1.03 20.37
N LEU A 834 39.35 -1.63 20.13
CA LEU A 834 38.72 -2.60 21.05
C LEU A 834 39.05 -4.03 20.60
N ASN A 835 40.19 -4.52 21.01
CA ASN A 835 40.58 -5.91 20.73
C ASN A 835 39.58 -6.88 21.34
N THR A 836 38.94 -7.72 20.57
CA THR A 836 38.25 -8.91 21.03
C THR A 836 39.32 -9.88 21.50
N ILE A 837 39.47 -10.04 22.84
CA ILE A 837 40.11 -11.25 23.38
C ILE A 837 39.14 -12.38 23.00
N ASN A 838 39.43 -13.08 21.89
CA ASN A 838 38.77 -14.31 21.52
C ASN A 838 39.16 -15.39 22.52
N ASN A 839 38.50 -15.41 23.68
CA ASN A 839 38.39 -16.55 24.55
C ASN A 839 36.99 -17.14 24.36
N GLU A 840 36.73 -17.73 23.18
CA GLU A 840 35.54 -18.55 23.03
C GLU A 840 35.62 -19.71 24.03
N LEU A 841 34.64 -19.74 24.94
CA LEU A 841 34.48 -20.87 25.85
C LEU A 841 33.90 -22.03 25.04
N GLU A 842 34.76 -22.90 24.55
CA GLU A 842 34.32 -24.14 23.93
C GLU A 842 33.83 -25.12 25.01
N ALA A 843 32.61 -25.62 24.81
CA ALA A 843 32.02 -26.64 25.64
C ALA A 843 31.40 -27.76 24.80
N VAL A 844 31.68 -28.99 25.17
CA VAL A 844 31.06 -30.20 24.62
C VAL A 844 29.79 -30.51 25.42
N VAL A 845 28.68 -30.76 24.75
CA VAL A 845 27.40 -31.15 25.37
C VAL A 845 26.90 -32.42 24.66
N ALA A 846 26.81 -33.53 25.38
CA ALA A 846 26.43 -34.81 24.83
C ALA A 846 25.57 -35.63 25.82
N PRO A 847 24.66 -36.49 25.33
CA PRO A 847 24.17 -36.54 23.94
C PRO A 847 23.32 -35.35 23.55
N ASN A 848 23.33 -34.99 22.27
CA ASN A 848 22.41 -34.03 21.71
C ASN A 848 22.05 -34.51 20.29
N PRO A 849 20.83 -34.98 20.01
CA PRO A 849 19.63 -34.94 20.88
C PRO A 849 19.73 -35.80 22.17
N PHE A 850 19.05 -35.36 23.23
CA PHE A 850 19.10 -35.99 24.54
C PHE A 850 17.73 -36.52 25.02
N SER A 851 17.76 -37.43 26.01
CA SER A 851 16.54 -37.92 26.70
C SER A 851 16.55 -37.54 28.18
N ASP A 852 17.22 -38.28 29.04
CA ASP A 852 17.06 -38.16 30.50
C ASP A 852 18.18 -37.39 31.17
N GLN A 853 19.34 -37.28 30.49
CA GLN A 853 20.48 -36.54 31.03
C GLN A 853 21.36 -36.00 29.89
N ILE A 854 22.09 -34.92 30.21
CA ILE A 854 23.14 -34.36 29.37
C ILE A 854 24.44 -34.25 30.17
N PHE A 855 25.57 -34.53 29.50
CA PHE A 855 26.89 -34.29 30.01
C PHE A 855 27.48 -33.03 29.38
N ILE A 856 28.03 -32.15 30.18
CA ILE A 856 28.62 -30.89 29.78
C ILE A 856 30.07 -30.86 30.24
N LYS A 857 31.00 -30.54 29.31
CA LYS A 857 32.43 -30.42 29.63
C LYS A 857 33.02 -29.22 28.88
N THR A 858 33.79 -28.38 29.56
CA THR A 858 34.58 -27.30 28.92
C THR A 858 35.88 -27.89 28.35
N ASN A 859 36.21 -27.51 27.10
CA ASN A 859 37.42 -28.03 26.42
C ASN A 859 38.73 -27.52 27.12
N SER A 860 38.71 -26.36 27.70
CA SER A 860 39.83 -25.71 28.35
C SER A 860 40.02 -26.16 29.84
N GLY A 861 39.17 -27.07 30.36
CA GLY A 861 39.18 -27.46 31.77
C GLY A 861 38.77 -26.32 32.73
N ILE A 862 38.20 -25.25 32.25
CA ILE A 862 37.76 -24.09 33.05
C ILE A 862 36.50 -24.50 33.83
N SER A 863 36.46 -24.16 35.12
CA SER A 863 35.33 -24.50 36.00
C SER A 863 34.06 -23.72 35.57
N ILE A 864 32.98 -24.45 35.38
CA ILE A 864 31.63 -23.91 35.15
C ILE A 864 31.12 -23.31 36.47
N GLN A 865 30.52 -22.11 36.41
CA GLN A 865 29.88 -21.46 37.55
C GLN A 865 28.39 -21.63 37.58
N THR A 866 27.76 -21.41 36.44
CA THR A 866 26.30 -21.56 36.30
C THR A 866 25.93 -22.14 34.94
N ILE A 867 24.82 -22.89 34.91
CA ILE A 867 24.20 -23.40 33.71
C ILE A 867 22.72 -23.06 33.71
N SER A 868 22.23 -22.46 32.65
CA SER A 868 20.82 -22.17 32.48
C SER A 868 20.29 -22.87 31.22
N ILE A 869 19.14 -23.55 31.32
CA ILE A 869 18.40 -24.09 30.20
C ILE A 869 17.24 -23.11 29.90
N LEU A 870 17.19 -22.62 28.67
CA LEU A 870 16.22 -21.66 28.22
C LEU A 870 15.31 -22.27 27.12
N ASP A 871 14.04 -21.87 27.09
CA ASP A 871 13.16 -22.19 25.97
C ASP A 871 13.50 -21.30 24.74
N TYR A 872 12.79 -21.51 23.61
CA TYR A 872 13.00 -20.76 22.38
C TYR A 872 12.68 -19.25 22.50
N ASN A 873 11.92 -18.83 23.53
CA ASN A 873 11.63 -17.43 23.84
C ASN A 873 12.67 -16.80 24.79
N GLY A 874 13.75 -17.54 25.15
CA GLY A 874 14.79 -17.05 26.09
C GLY A 874 14.40 -17.11 27.56
N ARG A 875 13.26 -17.72 27.92
CA ARG A 875 12.83 -17.88 29.32
C ARG A 875 13.58 -19.03 29.94
N ILE A 876 14.16 -18.81 31.14
CA ILE A 876 14.89 -19.84 31.90
C ILE A 876 13.89 -20.90 32.39
N ILE A 877 14.06 -22.13 31.93
CA ILE A 877 13.30 -23.32 32.35
C ILE A 877 13.94 -23.98 33.57
N LYS A 878 15.27 -24.03 33.59
CA LYS A 878 16.02 -24.62 34.72
C LYS A 878 17.36 -23.91 34.89
N ASN A 879 17.78 -23.69 36.12
CA ASN A 879 19.04 -23.04 36.44
C ASN A 879 19.83 -23.83 37.49
N TYR A 880 21.14 -23.94 37.27
CA TYR A 880 22.10 -24.63 38.16
C TYR A 880 23.18 -23.63 38.53
N ASN A 881 23.30 -23.34 39.83
CA ASN A 881 24.25 -22.35 40.36
C ASN A 881 25.35 -23.06 41.18
N HIS A 882 26.42 -22.33 41.41
CA HIS A 882 27.57 -22.78 42.26
C HIS A 882 28.25 -24.06 41.77
N ILE A 883 28.27 -24.35 40.48
CA ILE A 883 29.03 -25.43 39.87
C ILE A 883 30.51 -25.03 39.92
N LYS A 884 31.36 -25.84 40.54
CA LYS A 884 32.81 -25.60 40.65
C LYS A 884 33.59 -26.73 39.97
N SER A 885 33.12 -27.21 38.82
CA SER A 885 33.70 -28.31 38.06
C SER A 885 33.79 -27.95 36.58
N PRO A 886 34.81 -28.40 35.84
CA PRO A 886 34.89 -28.27 34.41
C PRO A 886 33.93 -29.22 33.67
N ASN A 887 33.29 -30.17 34.37
CA ASN A 887 32.32 -31.08 33.76
C ASN A 887 31.19 -31.38 34.76
N ILE A 888 30.00 -31.69 34.23
CA ILE A 888 28.79 -31.97 35.01
C ILE A 888 27.79 -32.81 34.23
N TYR A 889 27.06 -33.69 34.94
CA TYR A 889 25.86 -34.33 34.43
C TYR A 889 24.61 -33.60 34.92
N ILE A 890 23.68 -33.33 34.04
CA ILE A 890 22.41 -32.68 34.35
C ILE A 890 21.28 -33.64 34.04
N ASN A 891 20.43 -33.89 35.04
CA ASN A 891 19.20 -34.63 34.85
C ASN A 891 18.15 -33.75 34.16
N THR A 892 17.58 -34.26 33.10
CA THR A 892 16.65 -33.57 32.23
C THR A 892 15.29 -34.28 32.08
N THR A 893 14.99 -35.25 32.93
CA THR A 893 13.74 -36.03 32.88
C THR A 893 12.48 -35.16 32.99
N GLU A 894 12.55 -34.04 33.70
CA GLU A 894 11.47 -33.09 33.91
C GLU A 894 11.28 -32.08 32.76
N ILE A 895 12.16 -32.11 31.75
CA ILE A 895 12.10 -31.20 30.61
C ILE A 895 11.25 -31.85 29.50
N SER A 896 10.25 -31.12 28.99
CA SER A 896 9.39 -31.60 27.90
C SER A 896 10.17 -31.74 26.59
N LYS A 897 9.63 -32.49 25.62
CA LYS A 897 10.19 -32.60 24.28
C LYS A 897 10.20 -31.23 23.60
N GLY A 898 11.28 -30.86 22.94
CA GLY A 898 11.39 -29.55 22.30
C GLY A 898 12.84 -29.10 22.04
N VAL A 899 12.97 -27.90 21.49
CA VAL A 899 14.26 -27.22 21.28
C VAL A 899 14.52 -26.25 22.43
N TYR A 900 15.73 -26.27 22.96
CA TYR A 900 16.18 -25.46 24.08
C TYR A 900 17.55 -24.85 23.79
N PHE A 901 17.94 -23.84 24.56
CA PHE A 901 19.26 -23.26 24.55
C PHE A 901 19.91 -23.45 25.93
N LEU A 902 21.13 -23.90 25.92
CA LEU A 902 21.95 -24.09 27.13
C LEU A 902 22.94 -22.93 27.23
N LYS A 903 22.83 -22.10 28.23
CA LYS A 903 23.81 -21.07 28.55
C LYS A 903 24.75 -21.61 29.60
N ILE A 904 26.06 -21.65 29.33
CA ILE A 904 27.12 -22.11 30.26
C ILE A 904 27.97 -20.89 30.61
N ASN A 905 28.01 -20.52 31.88
CA ASN A 905 28.86 -19.43 32.36
C ASN A 905 30.04 -19.95 33.20
N THR A 906 31.20 -19.36 32.97
CA THR A 906 32.42 -19.51 33.80
C THR A 906 32.71 -18.17 34.51
N LYS A 907 33.85 -18.02 35.14
CA LYS A 907 34.21 -16.80 35.86
C LYS A 907 34.32 -15.57 34.92
N ASN A 908 34.79 -15.77 33.71
CA ASN A 908 35.14 -14.68 32.81
C ASN A 908 34.42 -14.76 31.44
N ASN A 909 33.81 -15.92 31.11
CA ASN A 909 33.23 -16.18 29.79
C ASN A 909 31.91 -16.93 29.85
N TYR A 910 31.14 -16.90 28.77
CA TYR A 910 29.95 -17.75 28.61
C TYR A 910 29.87 -18.27 27.17
N THR A 911 29.11 -19.37 26.98
CA THR A 911 28.76 -19.90 25.64
C THR A 911 27.32 -20.39 25.63
N TYR A 912 26.75 -20.46 24.45
CA TYR A 912 25.41 -21.03 24.18
C TYR A 912 25.54 -22.30 23.35
N LYS A 913 24.74 -23.31 23.64
CA LYS A 913 24.59 -24.52 22.82
C LYS A 913 23.12 -24.84 22.65
N ARG A 914 22.72 -25.12 21.40
CA ARG A 914 21.35 -25.58 21.11
C ARG A 914 21.19 -27.03 21.55
N LEU A 915 20.09 -27.35 22.23
CA LEU A 915 19.72 -28.67 22.72
C LEU A 915 18.41 -29.13 22.10
N ILE A 916 18.32 -30.44 21.81
CA ILE A 916 17.10 -31.05 21.29
C ILE A 916 16.71 -32.20 22.25
N LYS A 917 15.54 -32.08 22.91
CA LYS A 917 14.95 -33.12 23.78
C LYS A 917 14.03 -33.99 22.94
N ARG A 918 14.27 -35.32 22.93
CA ARG A 918 13.47 -36.33 22.24
C ARG A 918 12.34 -36.92 23.05
#